data_33347c8250b720bf56855485adfc85b2
#
_entry.id   33347c8250b720bf56855485adfc85b2
#
_cell.length_a   1.000
_cell.length_b   1.000
_cell.length_c   1.000
_cell.angle_alpha   90.00
_cell.angle_beta   90.00
_cell.angle_gamma   90.00
#
_symmetry.space_group_name_H-M   'P 1'
#
loop_
_entity.id
_entity.type
_entity.pdbx_description
1 polymer ?
#
loop_
_entity_poly.entity_id
_entity_poly.type
_entity_poly.pdbx_seq_one_letter_code
_entity_poly.pdbx_strand_id
1 'polypeptide(L)'
;MKSKKSQLMLLVGALTVSFAAQAAVVQDGTRSENPIEETDKATDANLFGHVVDTKTGEHLPYVTIQLKGTTIGTTTDHTGHYFLKNLPEGTFTMVAKFLGYKTEERTVTVQHNTTQEVNFSLSTDDVAIDEVVVSANRNETARRLAPNLVSVVGSKVFDITQSTCLAQGLNFQPGVRTEDNCQNCGFTQVRINGLDGHYSQILVDSRPVFSSLTGVYGLEQIPANMIDRVEVVRGGGSALFGASAIGGTINIITKEPIRNSASFGHTFLSQGGSSSFDNVTTGNVSLVTDDHKAGIYAFGQTRSRQGYDHDGDGYTELPELRSQTFGLNSYLRLSPYSKLNLQYSAIHEYRRGGNLLDQAPHEANVAEQADHNIQGGGLTYNYFSPDAHRRLTAYFSFQATSRKSYYGGIGEGTEEDRVAAAKAYGTTHDVTYVTGAQYVRSFDKLLFMPSDLTLGAEYNFEGLKDVILGYDRHFKQDVRIGSFYFQNEWKNKQWSFLLGGRLDKHNLVEDAIFSPRANLRFNPTDNINLRLTYAGGFRAPQAFDEDLHVGVVGGERLVTVLADHLKAERSNSFSLSADLYHQFGQVQTNFLIEGFYTSLSHVFALRQLSQPDAHGNTVQERYNAYGAKVLGLNLEGKAVFTRWFTLQAGLTLQQSHYDEAIAWNDEVPEQKYKKMMRTPNTYGYFTATFTPVKRLTASLTGNYTGSMLVGHSAGSGVEAPVAVHTPRFMEVNMKLAYDFTIYKYITLQVNGGIQNIANAYQKDFDKGWNRDSGYIYGPSLPRSYYVGLKVTY
;
A
#
# COMPACT_ATOMS: atom_id res chain seq x y z
N MET A 1 30.14 13.31 -21.22
CA MET A 1 29.77 12.47 -20.06
C MET A 1 28.69 11.43 -20.40
N LYS A 2 28.80 10.68 -21.52
CA LYS A 2 27.79 9.68 -21.96
C LYS A 2 28.22 8.20 -21.74
N SER A 3 29.34 7.93 -21.09
CA SER A 3 29.89 6.55 -21.08
C SER A 3 29.79 5.78 -19.77
N LYS A 4 29.40 6.39 -18.67
CA LYS A 4 29.31 5.65 -17.36
C LYS A 4 27.93 5.07 -17.03
N LYS A 5 26.83 5.55 -17.64
CA LYS A 5 25.49 4.97 -17.42
C LYS A 5 25.24 3.68 -18.19
N SER A 6 25.92 3.47 -19.31
CA SER A 6 25.82 2.25 -20.12
C SER A 6 26.56 1.06 -19.52
N GLN A 7 27.62 1.30 -18.74
CA GLN A 7 28.39 0.23 -18.10
C GLN A 7 27.71 -0.37 -16.84
N LEU A 8 26.87 0.39 -16.14
CA LEU A 8 26.12 -0.12 -14.98
C LEU A 8 24.91 -0.98 -15.40
N MET A 9 24.24 -0.65 -16.50
CA MET A 9 23.19 -1.51 -17.08
C MET A 9 23.73 -2.80 -17.69
N LEU A 10 24.92 -2.77 -18.25
CA LEU A 10 25.60 -3.97 -18.78
C LEU A 10 26.10 -4.88 -17.66
N LEU A 11 26.47 -4.35 -16.49
CA LEU A 11 26.91 -5.16 -15.34
C LEU A 11 25.75 -5.91 -14.67
N VAL A 12 24.55 -5.31 -14.58
CA VAL A 12 23.35 -5.99 -14.06
C VAL A 12 22.82 -7.02 -15.07
N GLY A 13 22.86 -6.73 -16.37
CA GLY A 13 22.52 -7.70 -17.42
C GLY A 13 23.52 -8.87 -17.52
N ALA A 14 24.80 -8.63 -17.28
CA ALA A 14 25.84 -9.68 -17.30
C ALA A 14 25.78 -10.60 -16.08
N LEU A 15 25.36 -10.09 -14.90
CA LEU A 15 25.16 -10.93 -13.71
C LEU A 15 23.97 -11.88 -13.85
N THR A 16 22.89 -11.47 -14.51
CA THR A 16 21.69 -12.31 -14.72
C THR A 16 21.92 -13.39 -15.78
N VAL A 17 22.72 -13.12 -16.82
CA VAL A 17 23.06 -14.08 -17.89
C VAL A 17 24.11 -15.09 -17.40
N SER A 18 25.03 -14.70 -16.53
CA SER A 18 26.05 -15.63 -15.98
C SER A 18 25.47 -16.67 -15.03
N PHE A 19 24.39 -16.38 -14.29
CA PHE A 19 23.71 -17.36 -13.45
C PHE A 19 22.88 -18.38 -14.24
N ALA A 20 22.33 -17.99 -15.39
CA ALA A 20 21.58 -18.90 -16.26
C ALA A 20 22.49 -19.82 -17.08
N ALA A 21 23.72 -19.39 -17.40
CA ALA A 21 24.66 -20.16 -18.20
C ALA A 21 25.44 -21.23 -17.39
N GLN A 22 25.57 -21.10 -16.08
CA GLN A 22 26.22 -22.09 -15.21
C GLN A 22 25.30 -23.24 -14.79
N ALA A 23 23.99 -23.13 -14.98
CA ALA A 23 23.06 -24.23 -14.72
C ALA A 23 22.93 -25.26 -15.86
N ALA A 24 23.55 -25.00 -17.01
CA ALA A 24 23.40 -25.83 -18.22
C ALA A 24 24.64 -26.68 -18.62
N VAL A 25 25.72 -26.63 -17.85
CA VAL A 25 26.94 -27.44 -18.20
C VAL A 25 27.47 -28.15 -16.96
N VAL A 26 26.82 -29.23 -16.55
CA VAL A 26 27.46 -30.35 -15.84
C VAL A 26 26.76 -31.64 -16.24
N GLN A 27 27.14 -32.17 -17.38
CA GLN A 27 27.14 -33.59 -17.69
C GLN A 27 28.37 -33.86 -18.53
N ASP A 28 29.45 -34.33 -17.95
CA ASP A 28 30.14 -35.55 -18.30
C ASP A 28 31.46 -35.73 -17.50
N GLY A 29 31.55 -36.85 -16.89
CA GLY A 29 32.66 -37.75 -16.59
C GLY A 29 34.01 -37.20 -16.09
N THR A 30 34.36 -37.49 -14.84
CA THR A 30 35.39 -38.48 -14.42
C THR A 30 35.55 -38.46 -12.88
N ARG A 31 35.47 -39.61 -12.27
CA ARG A 31 35.74 -39.87 -10.86
C ARG A 31 37.15 -39.47 -10.48
N SER A 32 37.28 -38.62 -9.48
CA SER A 32 38.47 -38.48 -8.65
C SER A 32 38.01 -38.57 -7.19
N GLU A 33 38.43 -39.61 -6.53
CA GLU A 33 38.17 -39.85 -5.12
C GLU A 33 39.03 -38.90 -4.26
N ASN A 34 38.35 -37.94 -3.59
CA ASN A 34 38.83 -37.28 -2.38
C ASN A 34 37.72 -37.33 -1.34
N PRO A 35 37.97 -37.69 -0.09
CA PRO A 35 36.94 -37.76 0.94
C PRO A 35 36.52 -36.30 1.31
N ILE A 36 35.40 -35.89 0.80
CA ILE A 36 34.69 -34.69 1.33
C ILE A 36 33.96 -35.18 2.57
N GLU A 37 34.25 -34.56 3.71
CA GLU A 37 33.53 -34.76 4.95
C GLU A 37 32.00 -34.70 4.72
N GLU A 38 31.30 -35.78 5.15
CA GLU A 38 29.85 -35.88 5.16
C GLU A 38 29.25 -34.85 6.12
N THR A 39 28.92 -33.67 5.64
CA THR A 39 28.03 -32.77 6.33
C THR A 39 26.79 -32.56 5.43
N ASP A 40 25.68 -33.03 5.91
CA ASP A 40 24.31 -33.10 5.39
C ASP A 40 23.99 -34.45 4.70
N LYS A 41 23.61 -35.42 5.53
CA LYS A 41 22.90 -36.60 5.06
C LYS A 41 21.57 -36.16 4.46
N ALA A 42 21.51 -36.13 3.12
CA ALA A 42 20.25 -36.07 2.42
C ALA A 42 19.41 -37.26 2.88
N THR A 43 18.32 -37.02 3.59
CA THR A 43 17.38 -38.06 4.01
C THR A 43 16.51 -38.38 2.80
N ASP A 44 16.30 -39.64 2.43
CA ASP A 44 15.28 -40.07 1.46
C ASP A 44 13.85 -39.98 2.05
N ALA A 45 13.66 -39.10 3.01
CA ALA A 45 12.37 -38.85 3.66
C ALA A 45 11.50 -37.97 2.80
N ASN A 46 10.33 -38.46 2.40
CA ASN A 46 9.44 -37.74 1.50
C ASN A 46 8.00 -37.73 2.04
N LEU A 47 7.26 -36.66 1.72
CA LEU A 47 5.82 -36.57 1.94
C LEU A 47 5.13 -36.28 0.60
N PHE A 48 4.03 -36.99 0.32
CA PHE A 48 3.20 -36.73 -0.84
C PHE A 48 1.72 -36.83 -0.45
N GLY A 49 0.85 -36.40 -1.34
CA GLY A 49 -0.59 -36.50 -1.11
C GLY A 49 -1.39 -35.64 -2.07
N HIS A 50 -2.65 -35.52 -1.78
CA HIS A 50 -3.57 -34.67 -2.54
C HIS A 50 -4.41 -33.80 -1.61
N VAL A 51 -4.98 -32.74 -2.19
CA VAL A 51 -5.88 -31.84 -1.48
C VAL A 51 -7.22 -31.77 -2.20
N VAL A 52 -8.30 -31.96 -1.47
CA VAL A 52 -9.66 -31.96 -2.02
C VAL A 52 -10.56 -30.95 -1.31
N ASP A 53 -11.60 -30.49 -2.01
CA ASP A 53 -12.71 -29.75 -1.42
C ASP A 53 -13.60 -30.72 -0.62
N THR A 54 -13.81 -30.44 0.66
CA THR A 54 -14.59 -31.30 1.58
C THR A 54 -16.02 -31.56 1.13
N LYS A 55 -16.66 -30.59 0.42
CA LYS A 55 -18.06 -30.70 0.00
C LYS A 55 -18.23 -31.40 -1.36
N THR A 56 -17.30 -31.14 -2.30
CA THR A 56 -17.44 -31.64 -3.67
C THR A 56 -16.59 -32.86 -3.95
N GLY A 57 -15.54 -33.09 -3.12
CA GLY A 57 -14.52 -34.11 -3.39
C GLY A 57 -13.62 -33.77 -4.59
N GLU A 58 -13.80 -32.61 -5.22
CA GLU A 58 -12.94 -32.17 -6.33
C GLU A 58 -11.52 -31.88 -5.80
N HIS A 59 -10.51 -32.30 -6.54
CA HIS A 59 -9.13 -32.01 -6.24
C HIS A 59 -8.84 -30.51 -6.41
N LEU A 60 -8.11 -29.93 -5.45
CA LEU A 60 -7.79 -28.51 -5.42
C LEU A 60 -6.38 -28.27 -5.95
N PRO A 61 -6.22 -27.72 -7.15
CA PRO A 61 -4.92 -27.36 -7.70
C PRO A 61 -4.35 -26.12 -7.00
N TYR A 62 -3.01 -26.06 -6.93
CA TYR A 62 -2.26 -24.88 -6.46
C TYR A 62 -2.46 -24.50 -4.98
N VAL A 63 -2.86 -25.46 -4.15
CA VAL A 63 -2.88 -25.30 -2.69
C VAL A 63 -1.43 -25.23 -2.16
N THR A 64 -1.11 -24.23 -1.37
CA THR A 64 0.21 -24.14 -0.72
C THR A 64 0.29 -25.14 0.43
N ILE A 65 1.30 -25.99 0.41
CA ILE A 65 1.66 -26.96 1.46
C ILE A 65 2.99 -26.52 2.06
N GLN A 66 3.03 -26.32 3.38
CA GLN A 66 4.21 -25.82 4.08
C GLN A 66 4.47 -26.60 5.38
N LEU A 67 5.71 -26.83 5.74
CA LEU A 67 6.12 -27.29 7.08
C LEU A 67 6.32 -26.04 7.97
N LYS A 68 5.47 -25.89 8.98
CA LYS A 68 5.47 -24.75 9.91
C LYS A 68 6.81 -24.65 10.65
N GLY A 69 7.33 -23.43 10.76
CA GLY A 69 8.64 -23.18 11.39
C GLY A 69 9.83 -23.55 10.52
N THR A 70 9.60 -23.79 9.23
CA THR A 70 10.65 -24.05 8.24
C THR A 70 10.44 -23.19 6.99
N THR A 71 11.42 -23.22 6.10
CA THR A 71 11.27 -22.63 4.76
C THR A 71 10.72 -23.64 3.73
N ILE A 72 10.49 -24.90 4.13
CA ILE A 72 10.08 -25.99 3.24
C ILE A 72 8.60 -25.89 2.91
N GLY A 73 8.27 -25.92 1.64
CA GLY A 73 6.91 -25.96 1.14
C GLY A 73 6.89 -26.19 -0.37
N THR A 74 5.71 -26.51 -0.86
CA THR A 74 5.40 -26.76 -2.27
C THR A 74 3.97 -26.28 -2.54
N THR A 75 3.49 -26.47 -3.78
CA THR A 75 2.08 -26.33 -4.12
C THR A 75 1.55 -27.62 -4.72
N THR A 76 0.24 -27.86 -4.59
CA THR A 76 -0.37 -28.92 -5.39
C THR A 76 -0.27 -28.54 -6.88
N ASP A 77 -0.07 -29.56 -7.71
CA ASP A 77 -0.09 -29.41 -9.16
C ASP A 77 -1.51 -29.15 -9.70
N HIS A 78 -1.65 -29.13 -11.03
CA HIS A 78 -2.96 -28.92 -11.69
C HIS A 78 -3.97 -30.04 -11.45
N THR A 79 -3.51 -31.20 -10.95
CA THR A 79 -4.37 -32.35 -10.58
C THR A 79 -4.67 -32.38 -9.08
N GLY A 80 -4.15 -31.41 -8.32
CA GLY A 80 -4.36 -31.31 -6.88
C GLY A 80 -3.42 -32.19 -6.03
N HIS A 81 -2.35 -32.72 -6.62
CA HIS A 81 -1.37 -33.56 -5.93
C HIS A 81 -0.09 -32.76 -5.61
N TYR A 82 0.60 -33.15 -4.54
CA TYR A 82 1.85 -32.53 -4.14
C TYR A 82 2.92 -33.57 -3.73
N PHE A 83 4.19 -33.14 -3.77
CA PHE A 83 5.32 -33.93 -3.35
C PHE A 83 6.38 -33.06 -2.69
N LEU A 84 6.85 -33.45 -1.50
CA LEU A 84 7.96 -32.85 -0.76
C LEU A 84 9.07 -33.88 -0.60
N LYS A 85 10.29 -33.56 -1.04
CA LYS A 85 11.44 -34.46 -1.11
C LYS A 85 12.52 -34.06 -0.11
N ASN A 86 13.30 -35.09 0.32
CA ASN A 86 14.52 -34.89 1.12
C ASN A 86 14.28 -34.02 2.36
N LEU A 87 13.28 -34.38 3.13
CA LEU A 87 12.87 -33.62 4.32
C LEU A 87 13.79 -33.97 5.51
N PRO A 88 14.05 -33.00 6.40
CA PRO A 88 14.74 -33.30 7.66
C PRO A 88 13.89 -34.22 8.54
N GLU A 89 14.54 -35.07 9.29
CA GLU A 89 13.87 -35.90 10.30
C GLU A 89 13.29 -35.05 11.42
N GLY A 90 12.14 -35.46 11.96
CA GLY A 90 11.50 -34.78 13.07
C GLY A 90 9.98 -34.75 12.98
N THR A 91 9.36 -34.15 13.97
CA THR A 91 7.92 -33.95 13.99
C THR A 91 7.60 -32.52 13.58
N PHE A 92 6.81 -32.36 12.53
CA PHE A 92 6.44 -31.08 11.96
C PHE A 92 4.93 -30.91 11.90
N THR A 93 4.47 -29.67 11.93
CA THR A 93 3.09 -29.34 11.58
C THR A 93 3.07 -28.97 10.10
N MET A 94 2.40 -29.77 9.27
CA MET A 94 2.08 -29.43 7.89
C MET A 94 0.87 -28.49 7.85
N VAL A 95 0.94 -27.50 6.99
CA VAL A 95 -0.12 -26.51 6.82
C VAL A 95 -0.53 -26.48 5.36
N ALA A 96 -1.82 -26.70 5.08
CA ALA A 96 -2.42 -26.54 3.76
C ALA A 96 -3.22 -25.23 3.72
N LYS A 97 -2.82 -24.31 2.81
CA LYS A 97 -3.43 -22.98 2.64
C LYS A 97 -3.90 -22.79 1.20
N PHE A 98 -5.13 -22.35 1.04
CA PHE A 98 -5.67 -21.99 -0.28
C PHE A 98 -6.66 -20.83 -0.14
N LEU A 99 -6.59 -19.88 -1.05
CA LEU A 99 -7.46 -18.70 -1.02
C LEU A 99 -8.93 -19.10 -1.12
N GLY A 100 -9.75 -18.63 -0.17
CA GLY A 100 -11.18 -18.99 -0.08
C GLY A 100 -11.45 -20.32 0.63
N TYR A 101 -10.42 -20.91 1.30
CA TYR A 101 -10.55 -22.12 2.09
C TYR A 101 -9.96 -21.93 3.48
N LYS A 102 -10.49 -22.64 4.46
CA LYS A 102 -9.92 -22.69 5.81
C LYS A 102 -8.56 -23.39 5.77
N THR A 103 -7.60 -22.81 6.46
CA THR A 103 -6.28 -23.42 6.65
C THR A 103 -6.43 -24.71 7.49
N GLU A 104 -5.89 -25.81 7.00
CA GLU A 104 -5.82 -27.08 7.72
C GLU A 104 -4.39 -27.38 8.17
N GLU A 105 -4.22 -27.81 9.41
CA GLU A 105 -2.94 -28.18 10.00
C GLU A 105 -2.96 -29.68 10.37
N ARG A 106 -1.88 -30.40 10.06
CA ARG A 106 -1.66 -31.81 10.44
C ARG A 106 -0.28 -32.01 10.97
N THR A 107 -0.15 -32.67 12.11
CA THR A 107 1.14 -33.11 12.65
C THR A 107 1.59 -34.36 11.94
N VAL A 108 2.82 -34.36 11.43
CA VAL A 108 3.46 -35.48 10.75
C VAL A 108 4.82 -35.74 11.37
N THR A 109 5.24 -37.02 11.46
CA THR A 109 6.59 -37.40 11.87
C THR A 109 7.35 -37.94 10.67
N VAL A 110 8.36 -37.20 10.27
CA VAL A 110 9.24 -37.54 9.12
C VAL A 110 10.36 -38.43 9.64
N GLN A 111 10.51 -39.60 9.06
CA GLN A 111 11.55 -40.58 9.40
C GLN A 111 12.46 -40.83 8.20
N HIS A 112 13.70 -41.14 8.46
CA HIS A 112 14.71 -41.47 7.44
C HIS A 112 14.26 -42.63 6.54
N ASN A 113 14.50 -42.50 5.24
CA ASN A 113 14.17 -43.49 4.19
C ASN A 113 12.68 -43.87 4.14
N THR A 114 11.78 -42.95 4.51
CA THR A 114 10.35 -43.22 4.43
C THR A 114 9.67 -42.25 3.45
N THR A 115 8.71 -42.75 2.71
CA THR A 115 7.77 -41.93 1.92
C THR A 115 6.37 -42.11 2.49
N GLN A 116 5.77 -41.04 2.98
CA GLN A 116 4.48 -41.04 3.67
C GLN A 116 3.44 -40.25 2.88
N GLU A 117 2.22 -40.78 2.80
CA GLU A 117 1.07 -40.09 2.21
C GLU A 117 0.35 -39.25 3.27
N VAL A 118 0.08 -37.98 2.97
CA VAL A 118 -0.66 -37.06 3.83
C VAL A 118 -1.63 -36.28 2.98
N ASN A 119 -2.94 -36.56 3.10
CA ASN A 119 -3.99 -35.93 2.31
C ASN A 119 -4.69 -34.84 3.14
N PHE A 120 -5.18 -33.77 2.49
CA PHE A 120 -5.95 -32.70 3.10
C PHE A 120 -7.34 -32.59 2.49
N SER A 121 -8.32 -32.20 3.32
CA SER A 121 -9.69 -31.95 2.87
C SER A 121 -10.11 -30.55 3.33
N LEU A 122 -9.97 -29.56 2.45
CA LEU A 122 -10.22 -28.18 2.80
C LEU A 122 -11.69 -27.82 2.71
N SER A 123 -12.22 -27.14 3.71
CA SER A 123 -13.55 -26.54 3.69
C SER A 123 -13.46 -25.08 3.24
N THR A 124 -14.46 -24.63 2.48
CA THR A 124 -14.51 -23.24 2.00
C THR A 124 -14.55 -22.23 3.16
N ASP A 125 -13.79 -21.15 3.02
CA ASP A 125 -13.80 -19.98 3.91
C ASP A 125 -14.05 -18.71 3.08
N ASP A 126 -15.27 -18.60 2.60
CA ASP A 126 -15.66 -17.51 1.70
C ASP A 126 -15.66 -16.13 2.37
N VAL A 127 -15.67 -16.10 3.70
CA VAL A 127 -15.60 -14.86 4.50
C VAL A 127 -14.18 -14.55 5.04
N ALA A 128 -13.18 -15.39 4.72
CA ALA A 128 -11.77 -15.20 5.04
C ALA A 128 -11.46 -15.08 6.55
N ILE A 129 -12.03 -15.98 7.35
CA ILE A 129 -11.84 -16.04 8.82
C ILE A 129 -10.37 -16.30 9.19
N ASP A 130 -9.74 -17.23 8.49
CA ASP A 130 -8.38 -17.71 8.76
C ASP A 130 -7.32 -17.10 7.83
N GLU A 131 -7.64 -15.98 7.17
CA GLU A 131 -6.66 -15.25 6.35
C GLU A 131 -5.45 -14.83 7.20
N VAL A 132 -4.24 -15.03 6.65
CA VAL A 132 -2.99 -14.74 7.39
C VAL A 132 -2.62 -13.27 7.20
N VAL A 133 -2.35 -12.59 8.31
CA VAL A 133 -1.92 -11.20 8.35
C VAL A 133 -0.57 -11.06 9.09
N VAL A 134 0.21 -10.04 8.75
CA VAL A 134 1.51 -9.76 9.38
C VAL A 134 1.53 -8.41 10.10
N SER A 135 0.65 -7.48 9.72
CA SER A 135 0.66 -6.09 10.22
C SER A 135 0.19 -5.95 11.66
N ALA A 136 -0.44 -6.98 12.24
CA ALA A 136 -0.94 -6.95 13.61
C ALA A 136 0.19 -6.85 14.66
N ASN A 137 1.25 -7.62 14.48
CA ASN A 137 2.33 -7.77 15.46
C ASN A 137 3.70 -8.06 14.81
N ARG A 138 3.86 -7.80 13.51
CA ARG A 138 5.02 -8.15 12.66
C ARG A 138 5.31 -9.66 12.60
N ASN A 139 4.31 -10.49 12.88
CA ASN A 139 4.38 -11.95 12.81
C ASN A 139 3.20 -12.49 12.02
N GLU A 140 3.40 -13.52 11.23
CA GLU A 140 2.31 -14.23 10.56
C GLU A 140 1.31 -14.76 11.59
N THR A 141 0.07 -14.34 11.48
CA THR A 141 -1.00 -14.69 12.42
C THR A 141 -2.32 -14.79 11.67
N ALA A 142 -3.15 -15.79 11.97
CA ALA A 142 -4.50 -15.84 11.42
C ALA A 142 -5.30 -14.60 11.88
N ARG A 143 -6.01 -13.94 10.98
CA ARG A 143 -6.76 -12.68 11.23
C ARG A 143 -7.63 -12.77 12.48
N ARG A 144 -8.34 -13.88 12.70
CA ARG A 144 -9.18 -14.10 13.89
C ARG A 144 -8.37 -14.17 15.21
N LEU A 145 -7.09 -14.54 15.15
CA LEU A 145 -6.19 -14.64 16.32
C LEU A 145 -5.28 -13.41 16.45
N ALA A 146 -5.35 -12.46 15.51
CA ALA A 146 -4.57 -11.23 15.56
C ALA A 146 -4.96 -10.37 16.77
N PRO A 147 -3.98 -9.79 17.51
CA PRO A 147 -4.24 -9.02 18.72
C PRO A 147 -4.98 -7.69 18.46
N ASN A 148 -4.86 -7.14 17.27
CA ASN A 148 -5.61 -5.97 16.80
C ASN A 148 -6.31 -6.26 15.47
N LEU A 149 -7.27 -5.41 15.14
CA LEU A 149 -8.00 -5.53 13.89
C LEU A 149 -7.11 -5.18 12.70
N VAL A 150 -7.05 -6.09 11.71
CA VAL A 150 -6.42 -5.87 10.40
C VAL A 150 -7.49 -6.06 9.33
N SER A 151 -7.70 -5.04 8.54
CA SER A 151 -8.53 -5.13 7.34
C SER A 151 -7.66 -5.52 6.15
N VAL A 152 -8.19 -6.36 5.26
CA VAL A 152 -7.42 -6.89 4.13
C VAL A 152 -8.14 -6.61 2.81
N VAL A 153 -7.41 -6.00 1.87
CA VAL A 153 -7.83 -5.86 0.46
C VAL A 153 -7.04 -6.87 -0.36
N GLY A 154 -7.63 -7.98 -0.69
CA GLY A 154 -7.00 -9.00 -1.54
C GLY A 154 -6.96 -8.60 -3.01
N SER A 155 -6.10 -9.27 -3.80
CA SER A 155 -5.97 -9.04 -5.26
C SER A 155 -7.28 -9.17 -6.03
N LYS A 156 -8.24 -9.97 -5.54
CA LYS A 156 -9.58 -10.09 -6.13
C LYS A 156 -10.35 -8.77 -6.12
N VAL A 157 -10.20 -7.94 -5.09
CA VAL A 157 -10.86 -6.62 -5.02
C VAL A 157 -10.34 -5.73 -6.13
N PHE A 158 -9.01 -5.67 -6.35
CA PHE A 158 -8.42 -4.92 -7.45
C PHE A 158 -8.94 -5.39 -8.83
N ASP A 159 -9.14 -6.69 -9.00
CA ASP A 159 -9.67 -7.24 -10.25
C ASP A 159 -11.14 -6.87 -10.47
N ILE A 160 -12.04 -7.09 -9.50
CA ILE A 160 -13.48 -6.81 -9.66
C ILE A 160 -13.80 -5.31 -9.77
N THR A 161 -12.97 -4.44 -9.19
CA THR A 161 -13.10 -2.98 -9.25
C THR A 161 -12.38 -2.36 -10.44
N GLN A 162 -11.66 -3.16 -11.24
CA GLN A 162 -10.79 -2.71 -12.34
C GLN A 162 -9.73 -1.68 -11.87
N SER A 163 -9.24 -1.83 -10.64
CA SER A 163 -8.19 -0.97 -10.09
C SER A 163 -6.83 -1.30 -10.71
N THR A 164 -6.14 -0.30 -11.23
CA THR A 164 -4.83 -0.43 -11.89
C THR A 164 -3.67 -0.12 -10.96
N CYS A 165 -3.93 0.57 -9.85
CA CYS A 165 -2.94 0.97 -8.84
C CYS A 165 -3.51 0.84 -7.41
N LEU A 166 -2.63 1.00 -6.42
CA LEU A 166 -2.97 0.92 -5.00
C LEU A 166 -4.08 1.90 -4.61
N ALA A 167 -3.97 3.18 -5.00
CA ALA A 167 -4.90 4.23 -4.62
C ALA A 167 -6.37 3.84 -4.88
N GLN A 168 -6.65 3.29 -6.06
CA GLN A 168 -8.01 2.92 -6.46
C GLN A 168 -8.59 1.78 -5.60
N GLY A 169 -7.77 0.78 -5.25
CA GLY A 169 -8.21 -0.37 -4.45
C GLY A 169 -8.50 -0.03 -2.99
N LEU A 170 -7.83 1.00 -2.44
CA LEU A 170 -7.96 1.40 -1.04
C LEU A 170 -9.36 1.97 -0.69
N ASN A 171 -10.10 2.50 -1.65
CA ASN A 171 -11.46 3.00 -1.44
C ASN A 171 -12.48 1.91 -1.03
N PHE A 172 -12.12 0.63 -1.15
CA PHE A 172 -12.98 -0.50 -0.81
C PHE A 172 -12.67 -1.08 0.58
N GLN A 173 -12.40 -0.18 1.54
CA GLN A 173 -12.20 -0.51 2.96
C GLN A 173 -12.91 0.52 3.85
N PRO A 174 -13.57 0.09 4.95
CA PRO A 174 -14.16 1.04 5.89
C PRO A 174 -13.07 1.86 6.56
N GLY A 175 -13.33 3.13 6.83
CA GLY A 175 -12.36 4.04 7.43
C GLY A 175 -11.26 4.55 6.51
N VAL A 176 -11.24 4.14 5.23
CA VAL A 176 -10.23 4.56 4.25
C VAL A 176 -10.90 5.28 3.08
N ARG A 177 -10.33 6.38 2.64
CA ARG A 177 -10.76 7.15 1.48
C ARG A 177 -9.54 7.73 0.77
N THR A 178 -9.49 7.59 -0.54
CA THR A 178 -8.53 8.33 -1.38
C THR A 178 -9.24 9.53 -2.01
N GLU A 179 -8.51 10.60 -2.19
CA GLU A 179 -9.00 11.82 -2.82
C GLU A 179 -7.91 12.50 -3.65
N ASP A 180 -8.32 13.16 -4.71
CA ASP A 180 -7.45 14.03 -5.48
C ASP A 180 -7.48 15.42 -4.87
N ASN A 181 -6.31 16.03 -4.71
CA ASN A 181 -6.16 17.33 -4.04
C ASN A 181 -5.63 18.43 -4.96
N CYS A 182 -5.37 18.11 -6.22
CA CYS A 182 -4.85 19.06 -7.18
C CYS A 182 -5.26 18.68 -8.60
N GLN A 183 -5.87 19.58 -9.35
CA GLN A 183 -6.28 19.41 -10.73
C GLN A 183 -5.07 19.32 -11.69
N ASN A 184 -4.06 20.14 -11.42
CA ASN A 184 -2.92 20.28 -12.32
C ASN A 184 -1.89 19.15 -12.18
N CYS A 185 -1.55 18.74 -10.95
CA CYS A 185 -0.55 17.68 -10.72
C CYS A 185 -1.18 16.28 -10.51
N GLY A 186 -2.50 16.21 -10.23
CA GLY A 186 -3.18 14.95 -9.95
C GLY A 186 -2.68 14.29 -8.68
N PHE A 187 -2.39 15.07 -7.65
CA PHE A 187 -1.98 14.57 -6.36
C PHE A 187 -3.11 13.81 -5.68
N THR A 188 -2.89 12.53 -5.40
CA THR A 188 -3.83 11.65 -4.70
C THR A 188 -3.31 11.31 -3.32
N GLN A 189 -4.10 11.56 -2.27
CA GLN A 189 -3.77 11.13 -0.91
C GLN A 189 -4.78 10.13 -0.35
N VAL A 190 -4.34 9.38 0.67
CA VAL A 190 -5.20 8.47 1.43
C VAL A 190 -5.50 9.05 2.81
N ARG A 191 -6.77 9.06 3.19
CA ARG A 191 -7.22 9.42 4.53
C ARG A 191 -7.66 8.19 5.30
N ILE A 192 -7.20 8.05 6.53
CA ILE A 192 -7.63 6.97 7.43
C ILE A 192 -8.39 7.58 8.59
N ASN A 193 -9.65 7.17 8.76
CA ASN A 193 -10.55 7.69 9.81
C ASN A 193 -10.59 9.23 9.84
N GLY A 194 -10.56 9.88 8.65
CA GLY A 194 -10.63 11.32 8.49
C GLY A 194 -9.32 12.08 8.78
N LEU A 195 -8.26 11.41 9.16
CA LEU A 195 -6.91 12.01 9.27
C LEU A 195 -6.25 12.08 7.90
N ASP A 196 -5.51 13.14 7.65
CA ASP A 196 -4.81 13.41 6.40
C ASP A 196 -3.77 12.34 6.04
N GLY A 197 -3.39 12.26 4.77
CA GLY A 197 -2.46 11.26 4.25
C GLY A 197 -1.12 11.23 4.96
N HIS A 198 -0.62 12.39 5.39
CA HIS A 198 0.65 12.50 6.12
C HIS A 198 0.61 11.87 7.54
N TYR A 199 -0.56 11.49 8.05
CA TYR A 199 -0.71 10.68 9.27
C TYR A 199 -0.77 9.18 9.00
N SER A 200 -0.64 8.76 7.75
CA SER A 200 -0.71 7.36 7.32
C SER A 200 0.66 6.84 6.91
N GLN A 201 1.12 5.77 7.56
CA GLN A 201 2.38 5.12 7.21
C GLN A 201 2.14 4.07 6.12
N ILE A 202 2.82 4.24 4.98
CA ILE A 202 2.77 3.28 3.88
C ILE A 202 4.01 2.39 3.94
N LEU A 203 3.81 1.07 3.86
CA LEU A 203 4.85 0.06 3.95
C LEU A 203 4.79 -0.87 2.73
N VAL A 204 5.95 -1.38 2.32
CA VAL A 204 6.06 -2.52 1.41
C VAL A 204 6.71 -3.67 2.19
N ASP A 205 6.01 -4.80 2.29
CA ASP A 205 6.42 -5.97 3.08
C ASP A 205 6.91 -5.62 4.49
N SER A 206 6.12 -4.76 5.17
CA SER A 206 6.38 -4.26 6.53
C SER A 206 7.60 -3.35 6.67
N ARG A 207 8.08 -2.74 5.57
CA ARG A 207 9.21 -1.81 5.54
C ARG A 207 8.75 -0.41 5.14
N PRO A 208 9.06 0.63 5.91
CA PRO A 208 8.80 2.01 5.52
C PRO A 208 9.83 2.43 4.45
N VAL A 209 9.48 2.27 3.20
CA VAL A 209 10.35 2.62 2.05
C VAL A 209 9.94 3.92 1.37
N PHE A 210 8.77 4.45 1.72
CA PHE A 210 8.31 5.72 1.20
C PHE A 210 8.93 6.87 1.99
N SER A 211 9.63 7.74 1.28
CA SER A 211 10.15 9.00 1.81
C SER A 211 9.07 10.06 1.91
N SER A 212 9.41 11.19 2.50
CA SER A 212 8.57 12.40 2.48
C SER A 212 8.18 12.82 1.06
N LEU A 213 9.08 12.65 0.09
CA LEU A 213 8.84 13.01 -1.31
C LEU A 213 7.89 12.05 -2.04
N THR A 214 8.01 10.76 -1.78
CA THR A 214 7.23 9.74 -2.49
C THR A 214 5.94 9.37 -1.79
N GLY A 215 5.72 9.81 -0.56
CA GLY A 215 4.47 9.62 0.17
C GLY A 215 3.25 10.24 -0.53
N VAL A 216 3.47 11.26 -1.33
CA VAL A 216 2.44 12.01 -2.04
C VAL A 216 1.97 11.29 -3.31
N TYR A 217 2.88 10.96 -4.23
CA TYR A 217 2.54 10.31 -5.51
C TYR A 217 2.60 8.79 -5.45
N GLY A 218 3.24 8.22 -4.44
CA GLY A 218 3.55 6.79 -4.33
C GLY A 218 2.36 5.86 -4.43
N LEU A 219 1.16 6.29 -4.03
CA LEU A 219 -0.05 5.45 -4.08
C LEU A 219 -0.49 5.10 -5.50
N GLU A 220 -0.34 6.01 -6.47
CA GLU A 220 -0.65 5.73 -7.87
C GLU A 220 0.49 5.00 -8.59
N GLN A 221 1.72 5.12 -8.09
CA GLN A 221 2.92 4.51 -8.68
C GLN A 221 3.03 3.00 -8.39
N ILE A 222 2.28 2.49 -7.41
CA ILE A 222 2.27 1.06 -7.06
C ILE A 222 1.24 0.34 -7.93
N PRO A 223 1.68 -0.51 -8.88
CA PRO A 223 0.78 -1.19 -9.79
C PRO A 223 0.07 -2.36 -9.10
N ALA A 224 -1.21 -2.56 -9.41
CA ALA A 224 -2.04 -3.61 -8.82
C ALA A 224 -1.50 -5.04 -9.07
N ASN A 225 -0.78 -5.28 -10.18
CA ASN A 225 -0.22 -6.60 -10.50
C ASN A 225 0.96 -7.02 -9.60
N MET A 226 1.58 -6.08 -8.87
CA MET A 226 2.61 -6.35 -7.86
C MET A 226 1.98 -6.85 -6.54
N ILE A 227 0.72 -6.48 -6.27
CA ILE A 227 0.07 -6.62 -4.97
C ILE A 227 -0.55 -8.03 -4.83
N ASP A 228 -0.19 -8.74 -3.76
CA ASP A 228 -0.92 -9.93 -3.30
C ASP A 228 -2.14 -9.50 -2.48
N ARG A 229 -1.91 -8.69 -1.46
CA ARG A 229 -2.93 -8.07 -0.62
C ARG A 229 -2.42 -6.78 0.02
N VAL A 230 -3.33 -5.96 0.48
CA VAL A 230 -3.02 -4.77 1.28
C VAL A 230 -3.63 -4.97 2.66
N GLU A 231 -2.81 -4.84 3.70
CA GLU A 231 -3.23 -4.93 5.09
C GLU A 231 -3.33 -3.52 5.67
N VAL A 232 -4.50 -3.14 6.17
CA VAL A 232 -4.76 -1.84 6.77
C VAL A 232 -4.99 -2.00 8.26
N VAL A 233 -4.15 -1.36 9.06
CA VAL A 233 -4.31 -1.21 10.51
C VAL A 233 -4.68 0.25 10.77
N ARG A 234 -5.86 0.47 11.36
CA ARG A 234 -6.35 1.81 11.70
C ARG A 234 -5.94 2.19 13.12
N GLY A 235 -5.77 3.51 13.35
CA GLY A 235 -5.27 4.05 14.62
C GLY A 235 -3.75 3.96 14.76
N GLY A 236 -3.21 4.36 15.91
CA GLY A 236 -1.77 4.47 16.14
C GLY A 236 -0.99 3.20 15.84
N GLY A 237 -0.04 3.27 14.92
CA GLY A 237 0.85 2.17 14.51
C GLY A 237 2.32 2.40 14.85
N SER A 238 2.67 3.57 15.43
CA SER A 238 4.07 3.98 15.63
C SER A 238 4.87 3.06 16.54
N ALA A 239 4.21 2.38 17.47
CA ALA A 239 4.87 1.38 18.34
C ALA A 239 5.50 0.21 17.56
N LEU A 240 5.08 -0.05 16.32
CA LEU A 240 5.67 -1.07 15.45
C LEU A 240 6.42 -0.47 14.28
N PHE A 241 5.84 0.55 13.64
CA PHE A 241 6.26 1.01 12.33
C PHE A 241 6.94 2.39 12.33
N GLY A 242 6.99 3.06 13.52
CA GLY A 242 7.72 4.31 13.70
C GLY A 242 6.92 5.56 13.33
N ALA A 243 7.60 6.59 12.87
CA ALA A 243 7.02 7.90 12.58
C ALA A 243 5.90 7.84 11.55
N SER A 244 4.98 8.80 11.62
CA SER A 244 3.84 9.00 10.70
C SER A 244 2.72 7.95 10.77
N ALA A 245 2.80 6.92 11.60
CA ALA A 245 1.73 5.95 11.82
C ALA A 245 0.72 6.42 12.90
N ILE A 246 0.17 7.62 12.74
CA ILE A 246 -0.83 8.20 13.66
C ILE A 246 -2.24 7.77 13.29
N GLY A 247 -2.64 7.97 12.04
CA GLY A 247 -3.95 7.60 11.51
C GLY A 247 -4.07 6.10 11.24
N GLY A 248 -2.96 5.49 10.87
CA GLY A 248 -2.89 4.06 10.59
C GLY A 248 -1.68 3.67 9.77
N THR A 249 -1.68 2.39 9.40
CA THR A 249 -0.64 1.79 8.57
C THR A 249 -1.27 1.05 7.40
N ILE A 250 -0.75 1.29 6.21
CA ILE A 250 -1.10 0.58 4.97
C ILE A 250 0.11 -0.26 4.56
N ASN A 251 0.02 -1.56 4.71
CA ASN A 251 1.10 -2.48 4.41
C ASN A 251 0.79 -3.27 3.14
N ILE A 252 1.57 -3.04 2.11
CA ILE A 252 1.46 -3.70 0.82
C ILE A 252 2.27 -4.99 0.89
N ILE A 253 1.59 -6.12 0.80
CA ILE A 253 2.23 -7.42 0.71
C ILE A 253 2.38 -7.76 -0.77
N THR A 254 3.63 -7.96 -1.20
CA THR A 254 3.96 -8.23 -2.60
C THR A 254 3.77 -9.70 -2.93
N LYS A 255 3.46 -9.99 -4.21
CA LYS A 255 3.34 -11.37 -4.69
C LYS A 255 4.68 -12.09 -4.62
N GLU A 256 4.68 -13.26 -4.01
CA GLU A 256 5.81 -14.20 -4.04
C GLU A 256 5.64 -15.22 -5.19
N PRO A 257 6.75 -15.70 -5.79
CA PRO A 257 6.69 -16.81 -6.75
C PRO A 257 6.37 -18.11 -6.02
N ILE A 258 5.19 -18.67 -6.27
CA ILE A 258 4.75 -19.93 -5.65
C ILE A 258 4.62 -21.07 -6.67
N ARG A 259 4.45 -20.76 -7.96
CA ARG A 259 4.31 -21.69 -9.07
C ARG A 259 4.72 -21.03 -10.40
N ASN A 260 4.96 -21.85 -11.41
CA ASN A 260 5.17 -21.33 -12.77
C ASN A 260 3.85 -20.80 -13.33
N SER A 261 3.85 -19.55 -13.73
CA SER A 261 2.69 -18.88 -14.30
C SER A 261 3.11 -17.62 -15.06
N ALA A 262 2.28 -17.17 -15.97
CA ALA A 262 2.46 -15.90 -16.67
C ALA A 262 1.10 -15.23 -16.91
N SER A 263 1.06 -13.91 -16.94
CA SER A 263 -0.09 -13.18 -17.41
C SER A 263 0.33 -11.94 -18.18
N PHE A 264 -0.49 -11.60 -19.17
CA PHE A 264 -0.38 -10.37 -19.94
C PHE A 264 -1.78 -9.78 -20.12
N GLY A 265 -1.94 -8.48 -19.89
CA GLY A 265 -3.22 -7.80 -20.00
C GLY A 265 -3.08 -6.40 -20.58
N HIS A 266 -4.12 -5.97 -21.29
CA HIS A 266 -4.25 -4.60 -21.78
C HIS A 266 -5.66 -4.09 -21.53
N THR A 267 -5.78 -2.88 -21.02
CA THR A 267 -7.05 -2.17 -20.80
C THR A 267 -7.01 -0.83 -21.50
N PHE A 268 -8.05 -0.55 -22.23
CA PHE A 268 -8.31 0.72 -22.90
C PHE A 268 -9.52 1.37 -22.25
N LEU A 269 -9.40 2.62 -21.81
CA LEU A 269 -10.46 3.40 -21.16
C LEU A 269 -10.62 4.74 -21.87
N SER A 270 -11.86 5.11 -22.20
CA SER A 270 -12.27 6.42 -22.69
C SER A 270 -12.78 7.24 -21.50
N GLN A 271 -12.08 8.33 -21.18
CA GLN A 271 -12.40 9.23 -20.07
C GLN A 271 -13.58 10.13 -20.45
N GLY A 272 -14.62 10.15 -19.64
CA GLY A 272 -15.83 10.95 -19.90
C GLY A 272 -16.58 10.57 -21.19
N GLY A 273 -16.28 9.41 -21.81
CA GLY A 273 -16.78 9.07 -23.13
C GLY A 273 -16.23 9.95 -24.24
N SER A 274 -15.13 10.68 -23.98
CA SER A 274 -14.44 11.58 -24.89
C SER A 274 -13.33 10.88 -25.68
N SER A 275 -12.59 11.64 -26.51
CA SER A 275 -11.37 11.17 -27.18
C SER A 275 -10.13 11.18 -26.28
N SER A 276 -10.27 11.48 -25.00
CA SER A 276 -9.20 11.33 -24.02
C SER A 276 -9.12 9.88 -23.51
N PHE A 277 -7.97 9.25 -23.67
CA PHE A 277 -7.80 7.81 -23.40
C PHE A 277 -6.78 7.54 -22.28
N ASP A 278 -7.05 6.48 -21.53
CA ASP A 278 -6.12 5.89 -20.56
C ASP A 278 -5.85 4.43 -20.95
N ASN A 279 -4.61 4.12 -21.28
CA ASN A 279 -4.16 2.81 -21.72
C ASN A 279 -3.26 2.19 -20.66
N VAL A 280 -3.60 0.99 -20.21
CA VAL A 280 -2.81 0.26 -19.21
C VAL A 280 -2.45 -1.11 -19.75
N THR A 281 -1.16 -1.40 -19.87
CA THR A 281 -0.63 -2.72 -20.21
C THR A 281 0.10 -3.30 -19.03
N THR A 282 -0.21 -4.53 -18.66
CA THR A 282 0.41 -5.24 -17.52
C THR A 282 0.96 -6.58 -17.97
N GLY A 283 2.07 -6.98 -17.38
CA GLY A 283 2.65 -8.30 -17.58
C GLY A 283 3.27 -8.81 -16.29
N ASN A 284 3.20 -10.11 -16.07
CA ASN A 284 3.97 -10.74 -15.02
C ASN A 284 4.33 -12.19 -15.38
N VAL A 285 5.42 -12.67 -14.79
CA VAL A 285 5.86 -14.05 -14.89
C VAL A 285 6.36 -14.53 -13.53
N SER A 286 5.99 -15.74 -13.17
CA SER A 286 6.44 -16.43 -11.96
C SER A 286 7.12 -17.73 -12.38
N LEU A 287 8.35 -17.93 -11.93
CA LEU A 287 9.13 -19.12 -12.17
C LEU A 287 9.63 -19.66 -10.84
N VAL A 288 9.50 -20.96 -10.65
CA VAL A 288 9.92 -21.67 -9.42
C VAL A 288 10.65 -22.93 -9.83
N THR A 289 11.76 -23.24 -9.16
CA THR A 289 12.48 -24.49 -9.36
C THR A 289 11.66 -25.68 -8.87
N ASP A 290 11.85 -26.87 -9.46
CA ASP A 290 11.07 -28.09 -9.12
C ASP A 290 11.22 -28.50 -7.64
N ASP A 291 12.34 -28.17 -7.01
CA ASP A 291 12.58 -28.39 -5.59
C ASP A 291 12.14 -27.22 -4.69
N HIS A 292 11.52 -26.20 -5.28
CA HIS A 292 11.10 -24.98 -4.60
C HIS A 292 12.19 -24.26 -3.78
N LYS A 293 13.48 -24.48 -4.10
CA LYS A 293 14.58 -23.77 -3.42
C LYS A 293 14.73 -22.34 -3.88
N ALA A 294 14.37 -22.05 -5.12
CA ALA A 294 14.45 -20.71 -5.68
C ALA A 294 13.19 -20.37 -6.48
N GLY A 295 12.85 -19.12 -6.48
CA GLY A 295 11.76 -18.60 -7.30
C GLY A 295 11.94 -17.12 -7.61
N ILE A 296 11.40 -16.69 -8.75
CA ILE A 296 11.36 -15.30 -9.18
C ILE A 296 9.97 -14.95 -9.70
N TYR A 297 9.43 -13.86 -9.23
CA TYR A 297 8.25 -13.18 -9.74
C TYR A 297 8.70 -11.86 -10.35
N ALA A 298 8.55 -11.70 -11.65
CA ALA A 298 8.81 -10.44 -12.35
C ALA A 298 7.48 -9.86 -12.83
N PHE A 299 7.35 -8.54 -12.75
CA PHE A 299 6.16 -7.84 -13.18
C PHE A 299 6.53 -6.53 -13.89
N GLY A 300 5.64 -6.07 -14.75
CA GLY A 300 5.74 -4.78 -15.41
C GLY A 300 4.39 -4.18 -15.68
N GLN A 301 4.35 -2.85 -15.74
CA GLN A 301 3.19 -2.07 -16.14
C GLN A 301 3.61 -0.87 -16.96
N THR A 302 2.89 -0.59 -18.03
CA THR A 302 2.94 0.71 -18.70
C THR A 302 1.56 1.33 -18.66
N ARG A 303 1.48 2.61 -18.36
CA ARG A 303 0.25 3.40 -18.39
C ARG A 303 0.48 4.68 -19.18
N SER A 304 -0.47 5.00 -20.03
CA SER A 304 -0.48 6.25 -20.80
C SER A 304 -1.89 6.83 -20.75
N ARG A 305 -2.07 7.84 -19.93
CA ARG A 305 -3.30 8.61 -19.78
C ARG A 305 -3.12 9.97 -20.40
N GLN A 306 -4.01 10.35 -21.29
CA GLN A 306 -4.09 11.69 -21.86
C GLN A 306 -4.71 12.65 -20.85
N GLY A 307 -4.33 13.93 -20.91
CA GLY A 307 -4.99 14.97 -20.11
C GLY A 307 -6.49 15.05 -20.45
N TYR A 308 -7.31 15.26 -19.44
CA TYR A 308 -8.76 15.38 -19.60
C TYR A 308 -9.22 16.75 -19.13
N ASP A 309 -9.79 17.51 -20.06
CA ASP A 309 -10.47 18.79 -19.89
C ASP A 309 -11.97 18.50 -19.85
N HIS A 310 -12.61 18.75 -18.70
CA HIS A 310 -14.02 18.42 -18.48
C HIS A 310 -14.97 19.46 -19.05
N ASP A 311 -14.64 20.74 -18.92
CA ASP A 311 -15.55 21.85 -19.23
C ASP A 311 -15.22 22.61 -20.53
N GLY A 312 -14.14 22.19 -21.18
CA GLY A 312 -13.74 22.67 -22.52
C GLY A 312 -13.07 24.04 -22.49
N ASP A 313 -12.47 24.42 -21.36
CA ASP A 313 -11.78 25.71 -21.22
C ASP A 313 -10.31 25.68 -21.68
N GLY A 314 -9.81 24.50 -22.06
CA GLY A 314 -8.43 24.28 -22.48
C GLY A 314 -7.48 23.93 -21.35
N TYR A 315 -7.94 23.78 -20.11
CA TYR A 315 -7.18 23.39 -18.94
C TYR A 315 -7.64 22.03 -18.43
N THR A 316 -6.71 21.23 -17.93
CA THR A 316 -7.03 19.87 -17.48
C THR A 316 -7.57 19.84 -16.06
N GLU A 317 -8.62 19.04 -15.81
CA GLU A 317 -9.07 18.61 -14.48
C GLU A 317 -8.40 17.29 -14.08
N LEU A 318 -7.92 16.52 -15.07
CA LEU A 318 -7.12 15.32 -14.84
C LEU A 318 -5.86 15.37 -15.71
N PRO A 319 -4.66 15.39 -15.10
CA PRO A 319 -3.41 15.58 -15.83
C PRO A 319 -3.05 14.41 -16.75
N GLU A 320 -2.23 14.69 -17.75
CA GLU A 320 -1.52 13.63 -18.50
C GLU A 320 -0.62 12.84 -17.57
N LEU A 321 -0.57 11.52 -17.79
CA LEU A 321 0.27 10.59 -17.06
C LEU A 321 0.91 9.58 -18.02
N ARG A 322 2.22 9.42 -17.96
CA ARG A 322 2.95 8.32 -18.57
C ARG A 322 3.79 7.63 -17.52
N SER A 323 3.51 6.36 -17.26
CA SER A 323 4.24 5.59 -16.24
C SER A 323 4.74 4.27 -16.83
N GLN A 324 5.94 3.91 -16.44
CA GLN A 324 6.57 2.62 -16.74
C GLN A 324 7.12 2.06 -15.45
N THR A 325 6.65 0.89 -15.07
CA THR A 325 7.10 0.19 -13.86
C THR A 325 7.61 -1.18 -14.24
N PHE A 326 8.74 -1.53 -13.69
CA PHE A 326 9.30 -2.89 -13.71
C PHE A 326 9.70 -3.28 -12.30
N GLY A 327 9.47 -4.54 -11.93
CA GLY A 327 9.93 -5.03 -10.65
C GLY A 327 10.11 -6.55 -10.63
N LEU A 328 10.81 -7.00 -9.62
CA LEU A 328 11.01 -8.42 -9.35
C LEU A 328 10.98 -8.68 -7.83
N ASN A 329 10.49 -9.85 -7.48
CA ASN A 329 10.55 -10.42 -6.14
C ASN A 329 11.07 -11.86 -6.27
N SER A 330 12.12 -12.20 -5.56
CA SER A 330 12.74 -13.52 -5.64
C SER A 330 13.10 -14.05 -4.27
N TYR A 331 13.15 -15.36 -4.16
CA TYR A 331 13.64 -16.00 -2.96
C TYR A 331 14.68 -17.10 -3.28
N LEU A 332 15.55 -17.32 -2.30
CA LEU A 332 16.50 -18.45 -2.27
C LEU A 332 16.45 -19.08 -0.88
N ARG A 333 16.07 -20.34 -0.80
CA ARG A 333 16.17 -21.15 0.41
C ARG A 333 17.61 -21.65 0.56
N LEU A 334 18.32 -21.15 1.57
CA LEU A 334 19.71 -21.51 1.86
C LEU A 334 19.77 -22.82 2.64
N SER A 335 18.76 -23.09 3.46
CA SER A 335 18.62 -24.33 4.23
C SER A 335 17.12 -24.55 4.54
N PRO A 336 16.75 -25.71 5.10
CA PRO A 336 15.38 -25.93 5.61
C PRO A 336 14.86 -24.85 6.57
N TYR A 337 15.78 -24.12 7.20
CA TYR A 337 15.47 -23.15 8.24
C TYR A 337 15.87 -21.70 7.88
N SER A 338 16.43 -21.46 6.71
CA SER A 338 16.84 -20.11 6.32
C SER A 338 16.48 -19.78 4.87
N LYS A 339 15.99 -18.56 4.66
CA LYS A 339 15.50 -18.03 3.38
C LYS A 339 16.03 -16.61 3.18
N LEU A 340 16.47 -16.32 1.98
CA LEU A 340 16.84 -14.99 1.53
C LEU A 340 15.79 -14.51 0.53
N ASN A 341 15.23 -13.31 0.72
CA ASN A 341 14.34 -12.66 -0.22
C ASN A 341 15.02 -11.41 -0.78
N LEU A 342 14.95 -11.22 -2.10
CA LEU A 342 15.44 -10.06 -2.82
C LEU A 342 14.28 -9.41 -3.57
N GLN A 343 14.15 -8.10 -3.43
CA GLN A 343 13.16 -7.27 -4.14
C GLN A 343 13.88 -6.15 -4.87
N TYR A 344 13.37 -5.79 -6.04
CA TYR A 344 13.80 -4.62 -6.79
C TYR A 344 12.63 -4.07 -7.61
N SER A 345 12.55 -2.75 -7.71
CA SER A 345 11.61 -2.06 -8.58
C SER A 345 12.24 -0.81 -9.17
N ALA A 346 11.83 -0.49 -10.40
CA ALA A 346 12.18 0.74 -11.10
C ALA A 346 10.90 1.35 -11.69
N ILE A 347 10.68 2.63 -11.43
CA ILE A 347 9.52 3.38 -11.90
C ILE A 347 10.02 4.64 -12.59
N HIS A 348 9.52 4.87 -13.78
CA HIS A 348 9.61 6.15 -14.46
C HIS A 348 8.20 6.70 -14.65
N GLU A 349 7.94 7.89 -14.15
CA GLU A 349 6.62 8.52 -14.22
C GLU A 349 6.75 9.99 -14.63
N TYR A 350 6.03 10.34 -15.68
CA TYR A 350 5.86 11.72 -16.14
C TYR A 350 4.40 12.14 -15.95
N ARG A 351 4.19 13.30 -15.35
CA ARG A 351 2.88 13.96 -15.18
C ARG A 351 2.93 15.37 -15.69
N ARG A 352 1.85 15.82 -16.31
CA ARG A 352 1.71 17.18 -16.81
C ARG A 352 0.24 17.59 -16.80
N GLY A 353 -0.07 18.68 -16.10
CA GLY A 353 -1.40 19.32 -16.15
C GLY A 353 -1.31 20.82 -16.32
N GLY A 354 -2.46 21.48 -16.39
CA GLY A 354 -2.62 22.85 -16.83
C GLY A 354 -3.10 22.93 -18.27
N ASN A 355 -2.57 23.86 -19.06
CA ASN A 355 -2.92 24.02 -20.48
C ASN A 355 -1.69 23.81 -21.39
N LEU A 356 -1.92 23.87 -22.73
CA LEU A 356 -0.87 23.75 -23.75
C LEU A 356 0.09 22.58 -23.48
N LEU A 357 -0.47 21.37 -23.30
CA LEU A 357 0.29 20.18 -22.87
C LEU A 357 1.38 19.75 -23.86
N ASP A 358 1.29 20.15 -25.11
CA ASP A 358 2.24 19.89 -26.20
C ASP A 358 3.40 20.91 -26.26
N GLN A 359 3.31 22.00 -25.48
CA GLN A 359 4.34 23.03 -25.40
C GLN A 359 5.21 22.89 -24.16
N ALA A 360 6.33 23.63 -24.13
CA ALA A 360 7.15 23.67 -22.92
C ALA A 360 6.37 24.28 -21.74
N PRO A 361 6.53 23.78 -20.51
CA PRO A 361 5.71 24.21 -19.38
C PRO A 361 5.81 25.71 -19.07
N HIS A 362 6.94 26.36 -19.36
CA HIS A 362 7.11 27.81 -19.18
C HIS A 362 6.44 28.66 -20.28
N GLU A 363 5.87 28.05 -21.32
CA GLU A 363 5.10 28.71 -22.38
C GLU A 363 3.58 28.64 -22.10
N ALA A 364 3.16 27.81 -21.16
CA ALA A 364 1.77 27.64 -20.76
C ALA A 364 1.33 28.73 -19.77
N ASN A 365 0.03 29.06 -19.76
CA ASN A 365 -0.53 29.97 -18.75
C ASN A 365 -0.42 29.38 -17.34
N VAL A 366 -0.73 28.09 -17.21
CA VAL A 366 -0.53 27.29 -15.99
C VAL A 366 0.05 25.95 -16.35
N ALA A 367 1.07 25.56 -15.62
CA ALA A 367 1.70 24.26 -15.78
C ALA A 367 2.21 23.69 -14.46
N GLU A 368 1.81 22.47 -14.19
CA GLU A 368 2.45 21.63 -13.19
C GLU A 368 2.98 20.36 -13.86
N GLN A 369 4.29 20.13 -13.74
CA GLN A 369 4.94 18.99 -14.35
C GLN A 369 5.88 18.31 -13.38
N ALA A 370 5.86 17.00 -13.34
CA ALA A 370 6.81 16.20 -12.59
C ALA A 370 7.29 15.00 -13.44
N ASP A 371 8.60 14.79 -13.46
CA ASP A 371 9.27 13.64 -14.10
C ASP A 371 10.07 12.90 -13.01
N HIS A 372 9.56 11.75 -12.58
CA HIS A 372 10.10 10.94 -11.51
C HIS A 372 10.87 9.74 -12.07
N ASN A 373 12.08 9.53 -11.57
CA ASN A 373 12.81 8.28 -11.71
C ASN A 373 13.03 7.70 -10.32
N ILE A 374 12.39 6.57 -10.02
CA ILE A 374 12.42 5.93 -8.71
C ILE A 374 13.03 4.55 -8.85
N GLN A 375 13.98 4.23 -7.99
CA GLN A 375 14.53 2.89 -7.86
C GLN A 375 14.45 2.47 -6.40
N GLY A 376 13.92 1.28 -6.16
CA GLY A 376 13.77 0.74 -4.83
C GLY A 376 14.08 -0.73 -4.78
N GLY A 377 14.37 -1.21 -3.59
CA GLY A 377 14.61 -2.62 -3.41
C GLY A 377 14.92 -2.99 -1.96
N GLY A 378 15.07 -4.29 -1.73
CA GLY A 378 15.34 -4.78 -0.40
C GLY A 378 15.90 -6.18 -0.38
N LEU A 379 16.60 -6.50 0.69
CA LEU A 379 17.11 -7.81 1.02
C LEU A 379 16.60 -8.20 2.39
N THR A 380 15.98 -9.37 2.51
CA THR A 380 15.49 -9.88 3.79
C THR A 380 15.99 -11.28 4.01
N TYR A 381 16.69 -11.51 5.12
CA TYR A 381 17.11 -12.81 5.60
C TYR A 381 16.20 -13.27 6.73
N ASN A 382 15.63 -14.45 6.60
CA ASN A 382 14.81 -15.09 7.63
C ASN A 382 15.48 -16.37 8.09
N TYR A 383 15.57 -16.55 9.40
CA TYR A 383 16.06 -17.77 10.04
C TYR A 383 15.05 -18.26 11.07
N PHE A 384 14.77 -19.54 11.06
CA PHE A 384 13.97 -20.28 12.04
C PHE A 384 14.85 -21.28 12.77
N SER A 385 14.76 -21.36 14.08
CA SER A 385 15.46 -22.45 14.80
C SER A 385 14.76 -23.80 14.58
N PRO A 386 15.50 -24.90 14.55
CA PRO A 386 14.90 -26.23 14.38
C PRO A 386 13.84 -26.60 15.42
N ASP A 387 13.93 -26.03 16.62
CA ASP A 387 12.94 -26.17 17.69
C ASP A 387 11.69 -25.30 17.50
N ALA A 388 11.61 -24.52 16.41
CA ALA A 388 10.56 -23.58 16.07
C ALA A 388 10.27 -22.48 17.13
N HIS A 389 11.12 -22.37 18.16
CA HIS A 389 10.93 -21.40 19.25
C HIS A 389 11.62 -20.05 18.99
N ARG A 390 12.51 -19.96 18.01
CA ARG A 390 13.28 -18.75 17.73
C ARG A 390 13.18 -18.40 16.24
N ARG A 391 12.99 -17.12 15.98
CA ARG A 391 13.04 -16.58 14.61
C ARG A 391 13.86 -15.29 14.61
N LEU A 392 14.74 -15.17 13.63
CA LEU A 392 15.48 -13.96 13.33
C LEU A 392 15.12 -13.48 11.93
N THR A 393 14.78 -12.20 11.81
CA THR A 393 14.62 -11.54 10.51
C THR A 393 15.57 -10.36 10.48
N ALA A 394 16.49 -10.33 9.54
CA ALA A 394 17.36 -9.17 9.27
C ALA A 394 17.04 -8.63 7.88
N TYR A 395 17.05 -7.30 7.72
CA TYR A 395 16.67 -6.68 6.47
C TYR A 395 17.37 -5.36 6.20
N PHE A 396 17.46 -5.08 4.91
CA PHE A 396 17.84 -3.80 4.35
C PHE A 396 16.86 -3.46 3.23
N SER A 397 16.38 -2.22 3.19
CA SER A 397 15.54 -1.71 2.11
C SER A 397 15.99 -0.30 1.76
N PHE A 398 15.89 0.06 0.49
CA PHE A 398 16.23 1.40 0.02
C PHE A 398 15.26 1.88 -1.05
N GLN A 399 15.16 3.19 -1.19
CA GLN A 399 14.53 3.86 -2.31
C GLN A 399 15.35 5.11 -2.66
N ALA A 400 15.57 5.33 -3.95
CA ALA A 400 16.23 6.52 -4.48
C ALA A 400 15.31 7.16 -5.53
N THR A 401 15.00 8.43 -5.35
CA THR A 401 14.11 9.20 -6.22
C THR A 401 14.88 10.39 -6.80
N SER A 402 14.77 10.57 -8.11
CA SER A 402 15.18 11.78 -8.80
C SER A 402 13.98 12.36 -9.49
N ARG A 403 13.61 13.59 -9.15
CA ARG A 403 12.48 14.32 -9.73
C ARG A 403 13.01 15.56 -10.44
N LYS A 404 12.48 15.81 -11.65
CA LYS A 404 12.48 17.12 -12.29
C LYS A 404 11.07 17.65 -12.17
N SER A 405 10.92 18.88 -11.70
CA SER A 405 9.63 19.51 -11.49
C SER A 405 9.55 20.86 -12.20
N TYR A 406 8.35 21.26 -12.49
CA TYR A 406 7.99 22.60 -12.90
C TYR A 406 6.66 22.97 -12.24
N TYR A 407 6.63 24.10 -11.57
CA TYR A 407 5.44 24.64 -10.92
C TYR A 407 5.37 26.13 -11.26
N GLY A 408 4.43 26.53 -12.16
CA GLY A 408 4.33 27.91 -12.60
C GLY A 408 3.50 28.08 -13.86
N GLY A 409 3.77 29.14 -14.58
CA GLY A 409 3.14 29.52 -15.84
C GLY A 409 3.30 30.99 -16.12
N ILE A 410 2.94 31.40 -17.34
CA ILE A 410 3.00 32.81 -17.74
C ILE A 410 1.81 33.65 -17.29
N GLY A 411 0.80 33.04 -16.59
CA GLY A 411 -0.38 33.74 -16.11
C GLY A 411 -1.06 34.55 -17.22
N GLU A 412 -1.13 35.87 -17.05
CA GLU A 412 -1.65 36.83 -18.07
C GLU A 412 -0.66 37.03 -19.22
N GLY A 413 0.60 36.60 -19.09
CA GLY A 413 1.60 36.69 -20.15
C GLY A 413 2.36 37.99 -20.20
N THR A 414 2.49 38.71 -19.10
CA THR A 414 3.37 39.88 -19.00
C THR A 414 4.84 39.47 -19.20
N GLU A 415 5.73 40.41 -19.49
CA GLU A 415 7.15 40.10 -19.61
C GLU A 415 7.77 39.62 -18.29
N GLU A 416 7.30 40.13 -17.17
CA GLU A 416 7.71 39.70 -15.82
C GLU A 416 7.26 38.25 -15.54
N ASP A 417 6.04 37.90 -15.91
CA ASP A 417 5.53 36.51 -15.82
C ASP A 417 6.35 35.53 -16.65
N ARG A 418 6.69 35.92 -17.89
CA ARG A 418 7.54 35.09 -18.77
C ARG A 418 8.93 34.84 -18.19
N VAL A 419 9.55 35.87 -17.61
CA VAL A 419 10.84 35.75 -16.95
C VAL A 419 10.74 34.87 -15.70
N ALA A 420 9.67 34.99 -14.93
CA ALA A 420 9.42 34.15 -13.75
C ALA A 420 9.16 32.69 -14.16
N ALA A 421 8.30 32.47 -15.16
CA ALA A 421 7.95 31.13 -15.66
C ALA A 421 9.21 30.38 -16.16
N ALA A 422 10.12 31.06 -16.88
CA ALA A 422 11.35 30.45 -17.38
C ALA A 422 12.29 29.94 -16.26
N LYS A 423 12.08 30.39 -15.01
CA LYS A 423 12.91 30.06 -13.85
C LYS A 423 12.30 29.02 -12.91
N ALA A 424 11.06 28.60 -13.13
CA ALA A 424 10.30 27.74 -12.20
C ALA A 424 10.68 26.24 -12.26
N TYR A 425 11.79 25.90 -12.91
CA TYR A 425 12.28 24.51 -13.01
C TYR A 425 13.01 24.08 -11.75
N GLY A 426 12.61 22.93 -11.23
CA GLY A 426 13.20 22.33 -10.03
C GLY A 426 13.83 20.97 -10.26
N THR A 427 14.72 20.60 -9.36
CA THR A 427 15.27 19.24 -9.29
C THR A 427 15.31 18.79 -7.84
N THR A 428 14.78 17.59 -7.61
CA THR A 428 14.77 16.97 -6.28
C THR A 428 15.51 15.65 -6.33
N HIS A 429 16.35 15.39 -5.33
CA HIS A 429 16.98 14.10 -5.11
C HIS A 429 16.68 13.66 -3.69
N ASP A 430 16.20 12.44 -3.58
CA ASP A 430 15.86 11.84 -2.30
C ASP A 430 16.38 10.40 -2.24
N VAL A 431 16.98 10.04 -1.11
CA VAL A 431 17.45 8.69 -0.84
C VAL A 431 17.01 8.29 0.56
N THR A 432 16.20 7.24 0.61
CA THR A 432 15.76 6.63 1.88
C THR A 432 16.33 5.23 1.98
N TYR A 433 16.82 4.84 3.16
CA TYR A 433 17.11 3.45 3.45
C TYR A 433 16.76 3.10 4.89
N VAL A 434 16.35 1.85 5.05
CA VAL A 434 16.01 1.25 6.34
C VAL A 434 16.78 -0.04 6.51
N THR A 435 17.47 -0.19 7.63
CA THR A 435 18.10 -1.45 8.02
C THR A 435 17.66 -1.83 9.41
N GLY A 436 17.50 -3.12 9.65
CA GLY A 436 17.05 -3.57 10.97
C GLY A 436 17.11 -5.08 11.15
N ALA A 437 16.90 -5.46 12.39
CA ALA A 437 16.76 -6.85 12.76
C ALA A 437 15.65 -7.02 13.80
N GLN A 438 14.92 -8.13 13.69
CA GLN A 438 13.88 -8.55 14.61
C GLN A 438 14.17 -9.97 15.08
N TYR A 439 14.13 -10.17 16.39
CA TYR A 439 14.22 -11.46 17.01
C TYR A 439 12.92 -11.80 17.73
N VAL A 440 12.38 -12.98 17.49
CA VAL A 440 11.19 -13.49 18.15
C VAL A 440 11.56 -14.76 18.91
N ARG A 441 11.13 -14.81 20.17
CA ARG A 441 11.22 -16.02 20.98
C ARG A 441 9.85 -16.45 21.47
N SER A 442 9.45 -17.66 21.09
CA SER A 442 8.24 -18.30 21.60
C SER A 442 8.55 -19.08 22.87
N PHE A 443 7.67 -18.96 23.85
CA PHE A 443 7.72 -19.69 25.12
C PHE A 443 6.42 -20.51 25.25
N ASP A 444 6.54 -21.77 25.60
CA ASP A 444 5.38 -22.62 25.92
C ASP A 444 4.59 -22.05 27.09
N LYS A 445 5.28 -21.39 28.02
CA LYS A 445 4.69 -20.63 29.13
C LYS A 445 5.66 -19.56 29.58
N LEU A 446 5.20 -18.31 29.61
CA LEU A 446 5.89 -17.19 30.26
C LEU A 446 4.90 -16.53 31.20
N LEU A 447 5.19 -16.55 32.53
CA LEU A 447 4.29 -16.16 33.60
C LEU A 447 3.06 -17.09 33.70
N PHE A 448 2.00 -16.80 32.98
CA PHE A 448 0.70 -17.46 33.08
C PHE A 448 0.21 -18.18 31.84
N MET A 449 0.80 -17.86 30.63
CA MET A 449 0.27 -18.32 29.35
C MET A 449 1.42 -18.51 28.35
N PRO A 450 1.24 -19.28 27.25
CA PRO A 450 2.17 -19.27 26.13
C PRO A 450 2.37 -17.85 25.59
N SER A 451 3.58 -17.50 25.17
CA SER A 451 3.85 -16.15 24.70
C SER A 451 4.91 -16.07 23.62
N ASP A 452 4.82 -14.99 22.82
CA ASP A 452 5.84 -14.58 21.88
C ASP A 452 6.45 -13.25 22.30
N LEU A 453 7.74 -13.26 22.66
CA LEU A 453 8.53 -12.07 22.89
C LEU A 453 9.19 -11.63 21.58
N THR A 454 8.92 -10.42 21.15
CA THR A 454 9.53 -9.79 19.96
C THR A 454 10.40 -8.63 20.41
N LEU A 455 11.65 -8.63 19.96
CA LEU A 455 12.61 -7.54 20.13
C LEU A 455 13.12 -7.11 18.76
N GLY A 456 13.32 -5.83 18.56
CA GLY A 456 13.87 -5.35 17.30
C GLY A 456 14.56 -4.02 17.40
N ALA A 457 15.49 -3.79 16.47
CA ALA A 457 16.18 -2.54 16.30
C ALA A 457 16.17 -2.15 14.83
N GLU A 458 16.01 -0.86 14.57
CA GLU A 458 15.97 -0.29 13.23
C GLU A 458 16.77 0.99 13.17
N TYR A 459 17.36 1.23 12.01
CA TYR A 459 17.92 2.53 11.65
C TYR A 459 17.31 2.96 10.31
N ASN A 460 16.73 4.16 10.32
CA ASN A 460 16.12 4.78 9.15
C ASN A 460 16.89 6.07 8.81
N PHE A 461 17.21 6.24 7.53
CA PHE A 461 17.82 7.43 6.97
C PHE A 461 17.00 7.92 5.78
N GLU A 462 16.80 9.23 5.72
CA GLU A 462 16.24 9.94 4.56
C GLU A 462 17.09 11.18 4.30
N GLY A 463 17.61 11.30 3.09
CA GLY A 463 18.40 12.44 2.63
C GLY A 463 17.71 13.11 1.45
N LEU A 464 17.15 14.29 1.68
CA LEU A 464 16.40 15.08 0.71
C LEU A 464 17.19 16.32 0.30
N LYS A 465 17.27 16.57 -1.01
CA LYS A 465 17.80 17.81 -1.59
C LYS A 465 16.86 18.29 -2.68
N ASP A 466 16.33 19.50 -2.52
CA ASP A 466 15.46 20.16 -3.47
C ASP A 466 16.03 21.53 -3.89
N VAL A 467 16.03 21.79 -5.19
CA VAL A 467 16.64 23.00 -5.76
C VAL A 467 15.74 23.56 -6.85
N ILE A 468 15.35 24.84 -6.70
CA ILE A 468 14.67 25.63 -7.73
C ILE A 468 15.48 26.92 -7.91
N LEU A 469 16.42 26.92 -8.87
CA LEU A 469 17.39 28.01 -9.05
C LEU A 469 16.73 29.36 -9.31
N GLY A 470 15.61 29.37 -10.02
CA GLY A 470 14.91 30.60 -10.32
C GLY A 470 14.24 31.27 -9.13
N TYR A 471 13.98 30.53 -8.08
CA TYR A 471 13.44 31.03 -6.83
C TYR A 471 14.50 31.12 -5.73
N ASP A 472 15.78 30.93 -6.10
CA ASP A 472 16.92 30.84 -5.17
C ASP A 472 16.66 29.88 -3.99
N ARG A 473 15.87 28.84 -4.28
CA ARG A 473 15.50 27.82 -3.31
C ARG A 473 16.53 26.70 -3.31
N HIS A 474 17.20 26.54 -2.18
CA HIS A 474 18.11 25.45 -1.89
C HIS A 474 17.71 24.81 -0.58
N PHE A 475 16.96 23.69 -0.67
CA PHE A 475 16.53 22.96 0.51
C PHE A 475 17.34 21.67 0.65
N LYS A 476 17.84 21.40 1.84
CA LYS A 476 18.52 20.14 2.17
C LYS A 476 18.14 19.71 3.57
N GLN A 477 17.71 18.46 3.71
CA GLN A 477 17.40 17.86 5.00
C GLN A 477 17.88 16.41 5.07
N ASP A 478 18.57 16.05 6.15
CA ASP A 478 18.90 14.67 6.50
C ASP A 478 18.11 14.28 7.73
N VAL A 479 17.29 13.25 7.63
CA VAL A 479 16.56 12.63 8.73
C VAL A 479 17.25 11.32 9.11
N ARG A 480 17.49 11.13 10.41
CA ARG A 480 18.13 9.93 10.97
C ARG A 480 17.35 9.49 12.18
N ILE A 481 16.86 8.25 12.17
CA ILE A 481 16.06 7.71 13.26
C ILE A 481 16.68 6.38 13.71
N GLY A 482 17.19 6.33 14.92
CA GLY A 482 17.58 5.10 15.59
C GLY A 482 16.43 4.60 16.48
N SER A 483 16.05 3.35 16.37
CA SER A 483 14.86 2.82 17.01
C SER A 483 15.10 1.48 17.68
N PHE A 484 14.48 1.29 18.81
CA PHE A 484 14.38 0.01 19.51
C PHE A 484 12.92 -0.26 19.84
N TYR A 485 12.40 -1.44 19.53
CA TYR A 485 11.04 -1.84 19.88
C TYR A 485 11.02 -3.21 20.55
N PHE A 486 10.04 -3.36 21.41
CA PHE A 486 9.79 -4.60 22.13
C PHE A 486 8.29 -4.82 22.29
N GLN A 487 7.88 -6.07 22.29
CA GLN A 487 6.52 -6.47 22.67
C GLN A 487 6.52 -7.91 23.17
N ASN A 488 5.60 -8.20 24.07
CA ASN A 488 5.26 -9.56 24.43
C ASN A 488 3.77 -9.80 24.25
N GLU A 489 3.42 -10.87 23.57
CA GLU A 489 2.05 -11.31 23.37
C GLU A 489 1.82 -12.63 24.07
N TRP A 490 1.05 -12.62 25.17
CA TRP A 490 0.55 -13.81 25.84
C TRP A 490 -0.73 -14.23 25.14
N LYS A 491 -0.78 -15.44 24.60
CA LYS A 491 -1.91 -15.86 23.77
C LYS A 491 -2.27 -17.33 23.87
N ASN A 492 -3.57 -17.57 23.70
CA ASN A 492 -4.15 -18.87 23.39
C ASN A 492 -5.31 -18.69 22.37
N LYS A 493 -6.12 -19.72 22.14
CA LYS A 493 -7.26 -19.63 21.22
C LYS A 493 -8.29 -18.57 21.64
N GLN A 494 -8.54 -18.41 22.94
CA GLN A 494 -9.57 -17.48 23.46
C GLN A 494 -9.03 -16.09 23.76
N TRP A 495 -7.84 -15.97 24.34
CA TRP A 495 -7.29 -14.72 24.84
C TRP A 495 -5.97 -14.37 24.16
N SER A 496 -5.75 -13.09 23.97
CA SER A 496 -4.44 -12.51 23.70
C SER A 496 -4.30 -11.21 24.47
N PHE A 497 -3.18 -11.08 25.19
CA PHE A 497 -2.74 -9.85 25.87
C PHE A 497 -1.42 -9.45 25.26
N LEU A 498 -1.37 -8.29 24.63
CA LEU A 498 -0.12 -7.77 24.08
C LEU A 498 0.23 -6.46 24.77
N LEU A 499 1.46 -6.38 25.24
CA LEU A 499 2.07 -5.15 25.74
C LEU A 499 3.37 -4.91 25.01
N GLY A 500 3.60 -3.68 24.61
CA GLY A 500 4.84 -3.32 23.92
C GLY A 500 5.03 -1.82 23.80
N GLY A 501 6.15 -1.46 23.21
CA GLY A 501 6.49 -0.07 22.95
C GLY A 501 7.71 0.04 22.05
N ARG A 502 7.91 1.25 21.56
CA ARG A 502 9.03 1.63 20.71
C ARG A 502 9.65 2.91 21.25
N LEU A 503 10.96 2.95 21.26
CA LEU A 503 11.76 4.12 21.58
C LEU A 503 12.47 4.58 20.29
N ASP A 504 12.20 5.81 19.87
CA ASP A 504 12.79 6.43 18.69
C ASP A 504 13.66 7.61 19.09
N LYS A 505 14.89 7.66 18.59
CA LYS A 505 15.75 8.86 18.64
C LYS A 505 15.85 9.45 17.25
N HIS A 506 15.18 10.58 17.08
CA HIS A 506 15.13 11.35 15.84
C HIS A 506 16.12 12.52 15.92
N ASN A 507 16.90 12.79 14.86
CA ASN A 507 17.90 13.86 14.91
C ASN A 507 17.32 15.28 14.96
N LEU A 508 16.08 15.48 14.47
CA LEU A 508 15.38 16.78 14.51
C LEU A 508 14.56 16.98 15.79
N VAL A 509 14.58 16.04 16.72
CA VAL A 509 13.85 16.12 17.99
C VAL A 509 14.84 15.93 19.14
N GLU A 510 14.79 16.85 20.12
CA GLU A 510 15.73 16.85 21.24
C GLU A 510 15.56 15.60 22.11
N ASP A 511 14.33 15.24 22.45
CA ASP A 511 14.03 14.12 23.31
C ASP A 511 13.80 12.81 22.53
N ALA A 512 14.09 11.67 23.17
CA ALA A 512 13.68 10.38 22.68
C ALA A 512 12.15 10.25 22.77
N ILE A 513 11.54 9.65 21.74
CA ILE A 513 10.09 9.50 21.63
C ILE A 513 9.69 8.07 22.00
N PHE A 514 8.89 7.92 23.05
CA PHE A 514 8.33 6.63 23.42
C PHE A 514 6.88 6.50 22.89
N SER A 515 6.60 5.40 22.18
CA SER A 515 5.30 5.03 21.63
C SER A 515 4.82 3.72 22.25
N PRO A 516 3.92 3.75 23.24
CA PRO A 516 3.37 2.55 23.89
C PRO A 516 2.27 1.91 23.05
N ARG A 517 2.03 0.60 23.28
CA ARG A 517 0.84 -0.12 22.79
C ARG A 517 0.37 -1.17 23.79
N ALA A 518 -0.94 -1.38 23.82
CA ALA A 518 -1.57 -2.44 24.58
C ALA A 518 -2.80 -2.97 23.82
N ASN A 519 -2.89 -4.28 23.69
CA ASN A 519 -4.01 -4.92 22.99
C ASN A 519 -4.58 -6.05 23.87
N LEU A 520 -5.90 -6.15 23.87
CA LEU A 520 -6.65 -7.25 24.46
C LEU A 520 -7.54 -7.86 23.39
N ARG A 521 -7.43 -9.16 23.15
CA ARG A 521 -8.35 -9.93 22.32
C ARG A 521 -9.04 -10.99 23.17
N PHE A 522 -10.34 -11.11 22.97
CA PHE A 522 -11.17 -12.15 23.58
C PHE A 522 -12.07 -12.82 22.53
N ASN A 523 -11.90 -14.11 22.33
CA ASN A 523 -12.70 -14.93 21.43
C ASN A 523 -13.53 -15.90 22.28
N PRO A 524 -14.76 -15.53 22.69
CA PRO A 524 -15.63 -16.45 23.46
C PRO A 524 -15.98 -17.71 22.67
N THR A 525 -16.03 -17.60 21.35
CA THR A 525 -16.18 -18.70 20.39
C THR A 525 -15.29 -18.48 19.18
N ASP A 526 -15.18 -19.47 18.29
CA ASP A 526 -14.43 -19.31 17.03
C ASP A 526 -15.05 -18.27 16.09
N ASN A 527 -16.32 -17.92 16.32
CA ASN A 527 -17.11 -17.03 15.45
C ASN A 527 -17.24 -15.60 16.01
N ILE A 528 -16.72 -15.31 17.18
CA ILE A 528 -16.83 -13.99 17.82
C ILE A 528 -15.45 -13.56 18.28
N ASN A 529 -14.98 -12.44 17.74
CA ASN A 529 -13.69 -11.85 18.11
C ASN A 529 -13.92 -10.42 18.63
N LEU A 530 -13.61 -10.19 19.87
CA LEU A 530 -13.67 -8.89 20.52
C LEU A 530 -12.24 -8.38 20.73
N ARG A 531 -11.97 -7.11 20.39
CA ARG A 531 -10.64 -6.52 20.56
C ARG A 531 -10.74 -5.12 21.14
N LEU A 532 -9.87 -4.83 22.09
CA LEU A 532 -9.62 -3.50 22.61
C LEU A 532 -8.15 -3.15 22.35
N THR A 533 -7.91 -2.01 21.75
CA THR A 533 -6.56 -1.57 21.35
C THR A 533 -6.30 -0.16 21.87
N TYR A 534 -5.13 0.03 22.43
CA TYR A 534 -4.52 1.33 22.70
C TYR A 534 -3.17 1.42 22.01
N ALA A 535 -2.90 2.53 21.33
CA ALA A 535 -1.60 2.78 20.73
C ALA A 535 -1.26 4.28 20.70
N GLY A 536 -0.03 4.60 21.06
CA GLY A 536 0.58 5.91 20.86
C GLY A 536 1.15 6.03 19.45
N GLY A 537 1.11 7.24 18.89
CA GLY A 537 1.71 7.58 17.61
C GLY A 537 2.45 8.91 17.67
N PHE A 538 3.32 9.16 16.70
CA PHE A 538 3.99 10.44 16.54
C PHE A 538 4.31 10.75 15.08
N ARG A 539 4.47 12.06 14.79
CA ARG A 539 5.02 12.58 13.53
C ARG A 539 6.12 13.59 13.87
N ALA A 540 7.27 13.43 13.26
CA ALA A 540 8.41 14.31 13.51
C ALA A 540 8.29 15.63 12.71
N PRO A 541 8.92 16.72 13.15
CA PRO A 541 8.91 18.01 12.47
C PRO A 541 9.92 18.06 11.32
N GLN A 542 9.72 17.19 10.32
CA GLN A 542 10.51 17.17 9.09
C GLN A 542 9.75 17.85 7.96
N ALA A 543 10.45 18.26 6.91
CA ALA A 543 9.81 18.71 5.70
C ALA A 543 9.13 17.55 4.97
N PHE A 544 8.03 17.83 4.34
CA PHE A 544 7.23 16.90 3.54
C PHE A 544 7.10 17.42 2.11
N ASP A 545 6.65 16.59 1.19
CA ASP A 545 6.51 16.97 -0.21
C ASP A 545 5.52 18.16 -0.40
N GLU A 546 4.53 18.27 0.48
CA GLU A 546 3.63 19.42 0.55
C GLU A 546 4.38 20.75 0.72
N ASP A 547 5.51 20.75 1.44
CA ASP A 547 6.39 21.91 1.62
C ASP A 547 7.28 22.18 0.40
N LEU A 548 7.42 21.17 -0.45
CA LEU A 548 8.20 21.24 -1.69
C LEU A 548 7.33 21.57 -2.91
N HIS A 549 6.01 21.50 -2.72
CA HIS A 549 5.04 21.90 -3.73
C HIS A 549 4.91 23.44 -3.67
N VAL A 550 5.56 24.11 -4.59
CA VAL A 550 5.44 25.57 -4.70
C VAL A 550 4.09 25.86 -5.36
N GLY A 551 3.09 26.18 -4.54
CA GLY A 551 1.79 26.63 -5.05
C GLY A 551 1.93 27.99 -5.69
N VAL A 552 2.13 28.03 -7.01
CA VAL A 552 2.20 29.29 -7.72
C VAL A 552 1.43 29.22 -9.02
N VAL A 553 0.24 29.78 -8.98
CA VAL A 553 -0.35 30.36 -10.18
C VAL A 553 -0.47 31.86 -9.89
N GLY A 554 0.23 32.69 -10.66
CA GLY A 554 0.14 34.14 -10.52
C GLY A 554 1.31 34.85 -9.83
N GLY A 555 2.46 34.15 -9.59
CA GLY A 555 3.72 34.82 -9.23
C GLY A 555 4.07 34.92 -7.74
N GLU A 556 3.22 34.51 -6.81
CA GLU A 556 3.60 34.42 -5.40
C GLU A 556 4.46 33.19 -5.12
N ARG A 557 5.67 33.44 -4.62
CA ARG A 557 6.65 32.41 -4.29
C ARG A 557 6.50 32.06 -2.82
N LEU A 558 5.89 30.92 -2.52
CA LEU A 558 5.67 30.45 -1.16
C LEU A 558 6.79 29.50 -0.72
N VAL A 559 7.52 29.87 0.33
CA VAL A 559 8.59 29.05 0.92
C VAL A 559 8.20 28.67 2.35
N THR A 560 8.16 27.37 2.63
CA THR A 560 7.88 26.89 3.99
C THR A 560 9.15 26.74 4.80
N VAL A 561 9.19 27.32 6.00
CA VAL A 561 10.23 27.18 7.01
C VAL A 561 9.68 26.52 8.26
N LEU A 562 10.55 25.93 9.07
CA LEU A 562 10.18 25.32 10.35
C LEU A 562 10.42 26.33 11.47
N ALA A 563 9.47 26.49 12.39
CA ALA A 563 9.63 27.29 13.59
C ALA A 563 10.70 26.69 14.51
N ASP A 564 11.39 27.55 15.26
CA ASP A 564 12.31 27.10 16.28
C ASP A 564 11.61 26.28 17.36
N HIS A 565 12.29 25.22 17.86
CA HIS A 565 11.78 24.35 18.94
C HIS A 565 10.49 23.60 18.64
N LEU A 566 10.23 23.25 17.38
CA LEU A 566 9.09 22.39 17.01
C LEU A 566 9.13 21.05 17.77
N LYS A 567 8.00 20.73 18.39
CA LYS A 567 7.79 19.43 19.05
C LYS A 567 7.17 18.46 18.05
N ALA A 568 7.48 17.18 18.19
CA ALA A 568 6.78 16.15 17.45
C ALA A 568 5.26 16.16 17.78
N GLU A 569 4.41 16.04 16.76
CA GLU A 569 3.00 15.73 16.96
C GLU A 569 2.87 14.38 17.64
N ARG A 570 1.93 14.24 18.55
CA ARG A 570 1.67 12.98 19.28
C ARG A 570 0.20 12.62 19.19
N SER A 571 -0.06 11.32 19.16
CA SER A 571 -1.43 10.81 19.23
C SER A 571 -1.60 9.75 20.30
N ASN A 572 -2.83 9.68 20.83
CA ASN A 572 -3.34 8.57 21.59
C ASN A 572 -4.58 8.03 20.89
N SER A 573 -4.52 6.77 20.46
CA SER A 573 -5.60 6.11 19.73
C SER A 573 -6.17 4.96 20.54
N PHE A 574 -7.50 4.88 20.60
CA PHE A 574 -8.26 3.78 21.21
C PHE A 574 -9.20 3.21 20.15
N SER A 575 -9.29 1.90 20.08
CA SER A 575 -10.33 1.23 19.29
C SER A 575 -10.92 0.03 20.03
N LEU A 576 -12.22 -0.16 19.87
CA LEU A 576 -12.97 -1.32 20.31
C LEU A 576 -13.65 -1.94 19.09
N SER A 577 -13.40 -3.22 18.83
CA SER A 577 -14.00 -3.90 17.70
C SER A 577 -14.64 -5.23 18.06
N ALA A 578 -15.72 -5.54 17.35
CA ALA A 578 -16.38 -6.85 17.36
C ALA A 578 -16.44 -7.36 15.92
N ASP A 579 -15.88 -8.55 15.68
CA ASP A 579 -15.84 -9.22 14.39
C ASP A 579 -16.63 -10.53 14.53
N LEU A 580 -17.80 -10.57 13.90
CA LEU A 580 -18.83 -11.58 14.11
C LEU A 580 -19.01 -12.40 12.84
N TYR A 581 -18.90 -13.71 12.95
CA TYR A 581 -19.10 -14.65 11.86
C TYR A 581 -20.35 -15.49 12.14
N HIS A 582 -21.21 -15.62 11.17
CA HIS A 582 -22.40 -16.47 11.31
C HIS A 582 -22.78 -17.12 9.99
N GLN A 583 -23.33 -18.33 10.08
CA GLN A 583 -23.85 -19.06 8.93
C GLN A 583 -25.35 -19.21 9.06
N PHE A 584 -26.11 -18.56 8.17
CA PHE A 584 -27.55 -18.68 8.07
C PHE A 584 -27.90 -19.67 6.94
N GLY A 585 -28.10 -20.93 7.29
CA GLY A 585 -28.29 -21.98 6.30
C GLY A 585 -27.07 -22.11 5.37
N GLN A 586 -27.22 -21.73 4.09
CA GLN A 586 -26.11 -21.75 3.12
C GLN A 586 -25.38 -20.38 3.02
N VAL A 587 -25.89 -19.33 3.66
CA VAL A 587 -25.32 -17.99 3.59
C VAL A 587 -24.25 -17.84 4.67
N GLN A 588 -23.00 -17.64 4.27
CA GLN A 588 -21.93 -17.28 5.19
C GLN A 588 -21.87 -15.76 5.34
N THR A 589 -21.81 -15.26 6.56
CA THR A 589 -21.78 -13.84 6.85
C THR A 589 -20.64 -13.49 7.80
N ASN A 590 -20.07 -12.31 7.56
CA ASN A 590 -19.20 -11.62 8.50
C ASN A 590 -19.73 -10.21 8.74
N PHE A 591 -19.78 -9.80 9.98
CA PHE A 591 -20.16 -8.45 10.36
C PHE A 591 -19.13 -7.88 11.33
N LEU A 592 -18.53 -6.76 10.96
CA LEU A 592 -17.52 -6.02 11.72
C LEU A 592 -18.09 -4.69 12.20
N ILE A 593 -17.89 -4.40 13.48
CA ILE A 593 -18.15 -3.10 14.09
C ILE A 593 -16.85 -2.66 14.76
N GLU A 594 -16.40 -1.44 14.50
CA GLU A 594 -15.25 -0.83 15.17
C GLU A 594 -15.57 0.59 15.57
N GLY A 595 -15.56 0.87 16.89
CA GLY A 595 -15.56 2.22 17.44
C GLY A 595 -14.11 2.69 17.59
N PHE A 596 -13.81 3.93 17.19
CA PHE A 596 -12.47 4.49 17.30
C PHE A 596 -12.48 5.90 17.87
N TYR A 597 -11.40 6.26 18.57
CA TYR A 597 -11.12 7.60 19.08
C TYR A 597 -9.62 7.85 18.97
N THR A 598 -9.23 8.96 18.38
CA THR A 598 -7.84 9.43 18.30
C THR A 598 -7.77 10.89 18.73
N SER A 599 -6.91 11.19 19.69
CA SER A 599 -6.56 12.56 20.08
C SER A 599 -5.15 12.89 19.61
N LEU A 600 -4.99 14.08 19.04
CA LEU A 600 -3.73 14.65 18.59
C LEU A 600 -3.33 15.79 19.48
N SER A 601 -2.04 15.95 19.71
CA SER A 601 -1.45 17.10 20.42
C SER A 601 -0.25 17.65 19.66
N HIS A 602 0.01 18.94 19.78
CA HIS A 602 1.06 19.68 19.06
C HIS A 602 0.91 19.59 17.53
N VAL A 603 -0.33 19.64 17.04
CA VAL A 603 -0.64 19.54 15.59
C VAL A 603 0.11 20.62 14.82
N PHE A 604 0.69 20.26 13.69
CA PHE A 604 1.36 21.22 12.83
C PHE A 604 0.34 22.06 12.06
N ALA A 605 0.54 23.36 12.07
CA ALA A 605 -0.17 24.31 11.26
C ALA A 605 0.83 25.22 10.54
N LEU A 606 0.35 25.89 9.51
CA LEU A 606 1.12 26.87 8.74
C LEU A 606 0.57 28.26 9.08
N ARG A 607 1.46 29.26 9.13
CA ARG A 607 1.10 30.67 9.18
C ARG A 607 2.01 31.46 8.25
N GLN A 608 1.45 32.43 7.57
CA GLN A 608 2.22 33.32 6.73
C GLN A 608 2.96 34.34 7.60
N LEU A 609 4.25 34.53 7.36
CA LEU A 609 5.01 35.57 8.02
C LEU A 609 4.80 36.91 7.31
N SER A 610 4.72 38.00 8.11
CA SER A 610 4.41 39.35 7.61
C SER A 610 5.52 39.96 6.74
N GLN A 611 6.70 39.36 6.70
CA GLN A 611 7.82 39.85 5.88
C GLN A 611 8.32 38.76 4.94
N PRO A 612 8.53 39.10 3.68
CA PRO A 612 9.14 38.18 2.72
C PRO A 612 10.59 37.90 3.13
N ASP A 613 11.18 36.83 2.60
CA ASP A 613 12.61 36.56 2.75
C ASP A 613 13.48 37.59 2.00
N ALA A 614 14.81 37.46 2.11
CA ALA A 614 15.78 38.34 1.45
C ALA A 614 15.68 38.33 -0.10
N HIS A 615 14.97 37.35 -0.67
CA HIS A 615 14.77 37.14 -2.12
C HIS A 615 13.37 37.58 -2.59
N GLY A 616 12.53 38.08 -1.67
CA GLY A 616 11.17 38.54 -1.96
C GLY A 616 10.14 37.40 -2.02
N ASN A 617 10.45 36.22 -1.49
CA ASN A 617 9.53 35.10 -1.41
C ASN A 617 8.59 35.27 -0.21
N THR A 618 7.32 34.97 -0.37
CA THR A 618 6.37 34.84 0.76
C THR A 618 6.75 33.64 1.62
N VAL A 619 6.92 33.86 2.92
CA VAL A 619 7.37 32.82 3.87
C VAL A 619 6.19 32.32 4.68
N GLN A 620 5.96 31.01 4.65
CA GLN A 620 5.11 30.31 5.61
C GLN A 620 5.93 29.59 6.66
N GLU A 621 5.54 29.73 7.92
CA GLU A 621 6.19 29.04 9.03
C GLU A 621 5.31 27.89 9.52
N ARG A 622 5.89 26.69 9.58
CA ARG A 622 5.25 25.54 10.25
C ARG A 622 5.51 25.65 11.74
N TYR A 623 4.43 25.63 12.53
CA TYR A 623 4.49 25.71 13.99
C TYR A 623 3.54 24.70 14.66
N ASN A 624 3.72 24.46 15.96
CA ASN A 624 2.78 23.64 16.72
C ASN A 624 1.55 24.47 17.10
N ALA A 625 0.39 24.07 16.61
CA ALA A 625 -0.91 24.61 16.96
C ALA A 625 -1.57 23.79 18.08
N TYR A 626 -2.88 23.93 18.18
CA TYR A 626 -3.72 23.22 19.16
C TYR A 626 -3.83 21.72 18.84
N GLY A 627 -4.52 20.98 19.72
CA GLY A 627 -4.85 19.60 19.51
C GLY A 627 -6.01 19.39 18.53
N ALA A 628 -6.23 18.13 18.17
CA ALA A 628 -7.35 17.72 17.36
C ALA A 628 -7.89 16.36 17.84
N LYS A 629 -9.15 16.07 17.53
CA LYS A 629 -9.82 14.82 17.90
C LYS A 629 -10.60 14.26 16.73
N VAL A 630 -10.49 12.97 16.56
CA VAL A 630 -11.28 12.20 15.60
C VAL A 630 -11.94 11.05 16.32
N LEU A 631 -13.23 10.86 16.11
CA LEU A 631 -13.98 9.73 16.66
C LEU A 631 -15.03 9.25 15.67
N GLY A 632 -15.38 7.97 15.76
CA GLY A 632 -16.35 7.42 14.83
C GLY A 632 -16.60 5.94 14.97
N LEU A 633 -17.32 5.43 13.99
CA LEU A 633 -17.74 4.04 13.83
C LEU A 633 -17.44 3.57 12.41
N ASN A 634 -16.74 2.45 12.30
CA ASN A 634 -16.60 1.70 11.07
C ASN A 634 -17.49 0.45 11.14
N LEU A 635 -18.33 0.28 10.13
CA LEU A 635 -19.21 -0.87 9.96
C LEU A 635 -18.83 -1.58 8.67
N GLU A 636 -18.74 -2.90 8.68
CA GLU A 636 -18.55 -3.68 7.48
C GLU A 636 -19.40 -4.95 7.54
N GLY A 637 -20.06 -5.28 6.45
CA GLY A 637 -20.80 -6.50 6.27
C GLY A 637 -20.37 -7.24 5.02
N LYS A 638 -20.11 -8.54 5.13
CA LYS A 638 -19.86 -9.41 4.00
C LYS A 638 -20.84 -10.59 4.06
N ALA A 639 -21.50 -10.88 2.95
CA ALA A 639 -22.42 -12.00 2.84
C ALA A 639 -22.13 -12.77 1.55
N VAL A 640 -21.89 -14.07 1.69
CA VAL A 640 -21.76 -15.01 0.59
C VAL A 640 -23.03 -15.84 0.57
N PHE A 641 -23.95 -15.47 -0.33
CA PHE A 641 -25.29 -16.09 -0.40
C PHE A 641 -25.22 -17.49 -1.01
N THR A 642 -24.40 -17.64 -2.02
CA THR A 642 -24.15 -18.89 -2.74
C THR A 642 -22.77 -18.79 -3.40
N ARG A 643 -22.32 -19.85 -4.08
CA ARG A 643 -21.07 -19.81 -4.86
C ARG A 643 -21.07 -18.77 -5.98
N TRP A 644 -22.23 -18.25 -6.35
CA TRP A 644 -22.40 -17.34 -7.49
C TRP A 644 -22.70 -15.89 -7.09
N PHE A 645 -22.96 -15.58 -5.80
CA PHE A 645 -23.25 -14.22 -5.37
C PHE A 645 -22.59 -13.86 -4.02
N THR A 646 -21.78 -12.82 -4.03
CA THR A 646 -21.11 -12.24 -2.85
C THR A 646 -21.41 -10.75 -2.79
N LEU A 647 -21.82 -10.27 -1.62
CA LEU A 647 -22.02 -8.86 -1.31
C LEU A 647 -21.11 -8.47 -0.15
N GLN A 648 -20.40 -7.34 -0.30
CA GLN A 648 -19.65 -6.70 0.78
C GLN A 648 -19.95 -5.21 0.77
N ALA A 649 -20.16 -4.61 1.93
CA ALA A 649 -20.38 -3.18 2.07
C ALA A 649 -19.75 -2.67 3.36
N GLY A 650 -19.20 -1.46 3.30
CA GLY A 650 -18.62 -0.76 4.44
C GLY A 650 -19.13 0.65 4.57
N LEU A 651 -19.32 1.13 5.80
CA LEU A 651 -19.78 2.48 6.13
C LEU A 651 -18.95 3.03 7.28
N THR A 652 -18.49 4.26 7.12
CA THR A 652 -17.81 5.03 8.17
C THR A 652 -18.65 6.22 8.56
N LEU A 653 -18.90 6.36 9.84
CA LEU A 653 -19.54 7.52 10.48
C LEU A 653 -18.50 8.16 11.40
N GLN A 654 -18.15 9.43 11.18
CA GLN A 654 -17.08 10.07 11.94
C GLN A 654 -17.32 11.55 12.19
N GLN A 655 -16.58 12.08 13.16
CA GLN A 655 -16.45 13.51 13.43
C GLN A 655 -14.95 13.83 13.64
N SER A 656 -14.49 14.89 13.00
CA SER A 656 -13.08 15.36 13.07
C SER A 656 -13.08 16.85 13.39
N HIS A 657 -12.44 17.22 14.51
CA HIS A 657 -12.45 18.61 14.99
C HIS A 657 -11.09 18.99 15.57
N TYR A 658 -10.73 20.25 15.41
CA TYR A 658 -9.70 20.90 16.21
C TYR A 658 -10.24 21.23 17.60
N ASP A 659 -9.38 21.27 18.61
CA ASP A 659 -9.79 21.66 19.98
C ASP A 659 -10.27 23.11 20.01
N GLU A 660 -9.67 23.98 19.19
CA GLU A 660 -10.09 25.37 18.99
C GLU A 660 -10.42 25.65 17.52
N ALA A 661 -11.20 26.69 17.26
CA ALA A 661 -11.49 27.10 15.90
C ALA A 661 -10.25 27.78 15.30
N ILE A 662 -9.77 27.28 14.18
CA ILE A 662 -8.61 27.82 13.45
C ILE A 662 -9.04 28.50 12.16
N ALA A 663 -8.34 29.55 11.75
CA ALA A 663 -8.48 30.13 10.44
C ALA A 663 -7.99 29.10 9.40
N TRP A 664 -8.74 28.91 8.34
CA TRP A 664 -8.38 27.97 7.29
C TRP A 664 -7.56 28.64 6.18
N ASN A 665 -7.59 29.97 6.11
CA ASN A 665 -6.85 30.78 5.16
C ASN A 665 -6.45 32.10 5.87
N ASP A 666 -5.24 32.58 5.63
CA ASP A 666 -4.68 33.77 6.30
C ASP A 666 -5.26 35.09 5.76
N GLU A 667 -5.81 35.09 4.54
CA GLU A 667 -6.47 36.26 3.95
C GLU A 667 -7.84 36.56 4.60
N VAL A 668 -8.47 35.52 5.17
CA VAL A 668 -9.78 35.61 5.85
C VAL A 668 -9.70 35.05 7.27
N PRO A 669 -8.89 35.66 8.15
CA PRO A 669 -8.58 35.14 9.49
C PRO A 669 -9.79 35.08 10.42
N GLU A 670 -10.90 35.78 10.09
CA GLU A 670 -12.18 35.69 10.80
C GLU A 670 -12.97 34.42 10.48
N GLN A 671 -12.71 33.77 9.34
CA GLN A 671 -13.37 32.51 8.98
C GLN A 671 -12.69 31.34 9.69
N LYS A 672 -13.12 31.09 10.93
CA LYS A 672 -12.56 30.06 11.80
C LYS A 672 -13.49 28.87 11.93
N TYR A 673 -12.96 27.67 11.77
CA TYR A 673 -13.70 26.41 11.88
C TYR A 673 -13.06 25.46 12.89
N LYS A 674 -13.89 24.78 13.69
CA LYS A 674 -13.46 23.62 14.48
C LYS A 674 -13.43 22.37 13.65
N LYS A 675 -14.30 22.24 12.65
CA LYS A 675 -14.37 21.08 11.77
C LYS A 675 -13.15 21.03 10.87
N MET A 676 -12.48 19.86 10.79
CA MET A 676 -11.38 19.64 9.86
C MET A 676 -11.90 19.66 8.41
N MET A 677 -11.17 20.35 7.54
CA MET A 677 -11.47 20.42 6.11
C MET A 677 -11.31 19.06 5.44
N ARG A 678 -11.97 18.85 4.30
CA ARG A 678 -11.91 17.63 3.48
C ARG A 678 -12.25 16.32 4.21
N THR A 679 -13.00 16.41 5.32
CA THR A 679 -13.39 15.26 6.15
C THR A 679 -14.91 15.10 6.16
N PRO A 680 -15.48 14.24 5.28
CA PRO A 680 -16.90 13.95 5.31
C PRO A 680 -17.26 13.17 6.58
N ASN A 681 -18.42 13.48 7.18
CA ASN A 681 -18.89 12.77 8.36
C ASN A 681 -19.35 11.34 8.05
N THR A 682 -19.66 11.06 6.78
CA THR A 682 -20.16 9.77 6.33
C THR A 682 -19.57 9.42 4.97
N TYR A 683 -18.99 8.24 4.85
CA TYR A 683 -18.53 7.69 3.58
C TYR A 683 -18.54 6.17 3.63
N GLY A 684 -18.49 5.52 2.49
CA GLY A 684 -18.51 4.06 2.45
C GLY A 684 -18.42 3.50 1.04
N TYR A 685 -18.50 2.19 0.96
CA TYR A 685 -18.38 1.47 -0.30
C TYR A 685 -19.29 0.22 -0.31
N PHE A 686 -19.49 -0.32 -1.50
CA PHE A 686 -20.02 -1.67 -1.67
C PHE A 686 -19.37 -2.38 -2.85
N THR A 687 -19.36 -3.71 -2.80
CA THR A 687 -18.99 -4.59 -3.91
C THR A 687 -19.98 -5.74 -3.98
N ALA A 688 -20.60 -5.94 -5.13
CA ALA A 688 -21.47 -7.07 -5.42
C ALA A 688 -20.88 -7.85 -6.59
N THR A 689 -20.56 -9.12 -6.35
CA THR A 689 -19.97 -10.00 -7.38
C THR A 689 -20.91 -11.16 -7.67
N PHE A 690 -21.16 -11.38 -8.94
CA PHE A 690 -22.05 -12.37 -9.46
C PHE A 690 -21.32 -13.28 -10.46
N THR A 691 -21.26 -14.58 -10.18
CA THR A 691 -20.59 -15.61 -11.00
C THR A 691 -21.53 -16.75 -11.30
N PRO A 692 -22.55 -16.54 -12.17
CA PRO A 692 -23.64 -17.52 -12.41
C PRO A 692 -23.13 -18.82 -13.04
N VAL A 693 -22.05 -18.73 -13.79
CA VAL A 693 -21.33 -19.87 -14.38
C VAL A 693 -19.83 -19.70 -14.18
N LYS A 694 -19.06 -20.80 -14.14
CA LYS A 694 -17.61 -20.80 -13.83
C LYS A 694 -16.74 -19.82 -14.66
N ARG A 695 -17.26 -19.32 -15.80
CA ARG A 695 -16.50 -18.48 -16.75
C ARG A 695 -16.97 -17.02 -16.85
N LEU A 696 -18.12 -16.72 -16.26
CA LEU A 696 -18.73 -15.38 -16.33
C LEU A 696 -18.69 -14.73 -14.95
N THR A 697 -18.09 -13.56 -14.86
CA THR A 697 -18.10 -12.71 -13.67
C THR A 697 -18.71 -11.37 -14.02
N ALA A 698 -19.72 -10.95 -13.28
CA ALA A 698 -20.27 -9.62 -13.30
C ALA A 698 -20.03 -8.98 -11.92
N SER A 699 -19.59 -7.74 -11.86
CA SER A 699 -19.45 -6.99 -10.61
C SER A 699 -20.09 -5.62 -10.70
N LEU A 700 -20.72 -5.22 -9.60
CA LEU A 700 -21.23 -3.88 -9.37
C LEU A 700 -20.53 -3.37 -8.11
N THR A 701 -19.87 -2.22 -8.21
CA THR A 701 -19.12 -1.63 -7.10
C THR A 701 -19.46 -0.17 -6.98
N GLY A 702 -19.27 0.42 -5.79
CA GLY A 702 -19.52 1.83 -5.64
C GLY A 702 -18.91 2.41 -4.40
N ASN A 703 -18.70 3.75 -4.44
CA ASN A 703 -18.17 4.57 -3.36
C ASN A 703 -19.13 5.71 -3.09
N TYR A 704 -19.45 5.91 -1.82
CA TYR A 704 -20.25 7.02 -1.33
C TYR A 704 -19.37 7.99 -0.54
N THR A 705 -19.43 9.27 -0.89
CA THR A 705 -18.79 10.37 -0.15
C THR A 705 -19.84 11.39 0.24
N GLY A 706 -20.02 11.60 1.54
CA GLY A 706 -20.92 12.61 2.10
C GLY A 706 -20.39 14.02 1.90
N SER A 707 -21.24 15.01 2.18
CA SER A 707 -20.84 16.42 2.16
C SER A 707 -19.72 16.70 3.16
N MET A 708 -18.74 17.49 2.73
CA MET A 708 -17.61 17.94 3.55
C MET A 708 -17.37 19.43 3.34
N LEU A 709 -16.64 20.04 4.27
CA LEU A 709 -16.19 21.42 4.17
C LEU A 709 -14.86 21.43 3.40
N VAL A 710 -14.75 22.26 2.36
CA VAL A 710 -13.52 22.45 1.58
C VAL A 710 -13.23 23.95 1.46
N GLY A 711 -11.94 24.30 1.43
CA GLY A 711 -11.52 25.67 1.10
C GLY A 711 -11.59 25.90 -0.40
N HIS A 712 -11.93 27.10 -0.80
CA HIS A 712 -11.86 27.61 -2.16
C HIS A 712 -11.11 28.93 -2.09
N SER A 713 -9.88 28.94 -2.55
CA SER A 713 -9.02 30.14 -2.55
C SER A 713 -9.51 31.17 -3.57
N ALA A 714 -9.15 32.43 -3.41
CA ALA A 714 -9.46 33.45 -4.39
C ALA A 714 -8.89 33.11 -5.78
N GLY A 715 -9.68 33.31 -6.82
CA GLY A 715 -9.32 32.94 -8.18
C GLY A 715 -10.48 33.19 -9.14
N SER A 716 -10.50 32.47 -10.27
CA SER A 716 -11.52 32.62 -11.30
C SER A 716 -12.93 32.22 -10.84
N GLY A 717 -13.07 31.42 -9.80
CA GLY A 717 -14.35 30.97 -9.26
C GLY A 717 -14.92 31.88 -8.18
N VAL A 718 -14.07 32.58 -7.42
CA VAL A 718 -14.45 33.44 -6.30
C VAL A 718 -13.49 34.62 -6.14
N GLU A 719 -14.02 35.81 -5.73
CA GLU A 719 -13.20 37.02 -5.54
C GLU A 719 -12.38 37.01 -4.24
N ALA A 720 -12.83 36.25 -3.23
CA ALA A 720 -12.17 36.14 -1.94
C ALA A 720 -12.25 34.67 -1.43
N PRO A 721 -11.29 34.20 -0.62
CA PRO A 721 -11.31 32.84 -0.09
C PRO A 721 -12.61 32.55 0.67
N VAL A 722 -13.21 31.39 0.41
CA VAL A 722 -14.47 30.97 1.02
C VAL A 722 -14.45 29.48 1.35
N ALA A 723 -15.03 29.10 2.48
CA ALA A 723 -15.23 27.70 2.82
C ALA A 723 -16.60 27.21 2.30
N VAL A 724 -16.59 26.15 1.51
CA VAL A 724 -17.76 25.63 0.79
C VAL A 724 -18.12 24.23 1.30
N HIS A 725 -19.43 23.96 1.40
CA HIS A 725 -19.92 22.59 1.62
C HIS A 725 -20.13 21.88 0.28
N THR A 726 -19.40 20.78 0.06
CA THR A 726 -19.54 19.98 -1.16
C THR A 726 -20.90 19.27 -1.25
N PRO A 727 -21.38 18.95 -2.46
CA PRO A 727 -22.45 17.98 -2.64
C PRO A 727 -22.05 16.59 -2.15
N ARG A 728 -23.00 15.66 -2.14
CA ARG A 728 -22.77 14.22 -1.88
C ARG A 728 -22.52 13.53 -3.21
N PHE A 729 -21.62 12.55 -3.21
CA PHE A 729 -21.30 11.75 -4.41
C PHE A 729 -21.63 10.29 -4.15
N MET A 730 -22.20 9.63 -5.16
CA MET A 730 -22.39 8.19 -5.23
C MET A 730 -21.84 7.71 -6.58
N GLU A 731 -20.62 7.24 -6.58
CA GLU A 731 -19.99 6.60 -7.74
C GLU A 731 -20.42 5.14 -7.79
N VAL A 732 -20.88 4.68 -8.96
CA VAL A 732 -21.24 3.28 -9.19
C VAL A 732 -20.53 2.79 -10.45
N ASN A 733 -19.87 1.65 -10.36
CA ASN A 733 -19.07 1.05 -11.43
C ASN A 733 -19.59 -0.37 -11.74
N MET A 734 -19.54 -0.78 -13.01
CA MET A 734 -19.93 -2.10 -13.48
C MET A 734 -18.80 -2.72 -14.30
N LYS A 735 -18.53 -3.99 -14.06
CA LYS A 735 -17.63 -4.83 -14.84
C LYS A 735 -18.31 -6.12 -15.28
N LEU A 736 -18.07 -6.53 -16.50
CA LEU A 736 -18.40 -7.85 -17.01
C LEU A 736 -17.11 -8.49 -17.55
N ALA A 737 -16.84 -9.73 -17.17
CA ALA A 737 -15.68 -10.48 -17.61
C ALA A 737 -16.06 -11.91 -17.98
N TYR A 738 -15.54 -12.42 -19.10
CA TYR A 738 -15.74 -13.79 -19.57
C TYR A 738 -14.41 -14.45 -19.89
N ASP A 739 -14.20 -15.66 -19.35
CA ASP A 739 -12.99 -16.46 -19.50
C ASP A 739 -13.14 -17.50 -20.61
N PHE A 740 -12.33 -17.39 -21.67
CA PHE A 740 -12.24 -18.36 -22.76
C PHE A 740 -11.03 -19.26 -22.53
N THR A 741 -11.23 -20.56 -22.41
CA THR A 741 -10.12 -21.52 -22.44
C THR A 741 -9.68 -21.71 -23.88
N ILE A 742 -8.50 -21.18 -24.26
CA ILE A 742 -7.95 -21.28 -25.62
C ILE A 742 -7.20 -22.59 -25.79
N TYR A 743 -6.42 -22.95 -24.75
CA TYR A 743 -5.63 -24.19 -24.73
C TYR A 743 -5.59 -24.73 -23.32
N LYS A 744 -5.13 -25.96 -23.10
CA LYS A 744 -5.18 -26.70 -21.79
C LYS A 744 -4.96 -25.82 -20.55
N TYR A 745 -4.02 -24.89 -20.62
CA TYR A 745 -3.59 -24.05 -19.49
C TYR A 745 -3.63 -22.55 -19.82
N ILE A 746 -4.12 -22.15 -21.00
CA ILE A 746 -4.17 -20.77 -21.45
C ILE A 746 -5.61 -20.30 -21.43
N THR A 747 -5.87 -19.29 -20.65
CA THR A 747 -7.16 -18.61 -20.56
C THR A 747 -7.05 -17.20 -21.11
N LEU A 748 -7.97 -16.83 -22.01
CA LEU A 748 -8.19 -15.45 -22.43
C LEU A 748 -9.42 -14.92 -21.70
N GLN A 749 -9.25 -13.90 -20.90
CA GLN A 749 -10.34 -13.11 -20.34
C GLN A 749 -10.61 -11.91 -21.24
N VAL A 750 -11.85 -11.75 -21.65
CA VAL A 750 -12.37 -10.51 -22.24
C VAL A 750 -13.21 -9.83 -21.19
N ASN A 751 -12.93 -8.58 -20.91
CA ASN A 751 -13.68 -7.80 -19.93
C ASN A 751 -13.99 -6.40 -20.43
N GLY A 752 -14.99 -5.77 -19.85
CA GLY A 752 -15.40 -4.41 -20.16
C GLY A 752 -16.40 -3.91 -19.14
N GLY A 753 -16.60 -2.60 -19.14
CA GLY A 753 -17.50 -2.02 -18.17
C GLY A 753 -17.63 -0.51 -18.28
N ILE A 754 -18.32 0.03 -17.29
CA ILE A 754 -18.60 1.45 -17.14
C ILE A 754 -18.17 1.87 -15.75
N GLN A 755 -17.32 2.87 -15.67
CA GLN A 755 -16.99 3.55 -14.41
C GLN A 755 -17.90 4.76 -14.26
N ASN A 756 -18.32 5.03 -13.01
CA ASN A 756 -19.17 6.15 -12.63
C ASN A 756 -20.46 6.25 -13.49
N ILE A 757 -21.26 5.19 -13.51
CA ILE A 757 -22.49 5.06 -14.32
C ILE A 757 -23.43 6.27 -14.11
N ALA A 758 -23.54 6.74 -12.85
CA ALA A 758 -24.38 7.88 -12.48
C ALA A 758 -23.82 9.24 -12.91
N ASN A 759 -22.58 9.29 -13.41
CA ASN A 759 -21.85 10.53 -13.72
C ASN A 759 -21.81 11.49 -12.52
N ALA A 760 -21.57 10.94 -11.32
CA ALA A 760 -21.43 11.70 -10.09
C ALA A 760 -20.06 12.38 -10.09
N TYR A 761 -19.98 13.58 -10.66
CA TYR A 761 -18.73 14.31 -10.88
C TYR A 761 -18.89 15.77 -10.42
N GLN A 762 -17.81 16.43 -10.06
CA GLN A 762 -17.82 17.87 -9.73
C GLN A 762 -18.24 18.66 -10.96
N LYS A 763 -18.95 19.81 -10.75
CA LYS A 763 -19.50 20.62 -11.83
C LYS A 763 -19.08 22.09 -11.77
N ASP A 764 -18.52 22.50 -10.65
CA ASP A 764 -18.14 23.87 -10.31
C ASP A 764 -16.62 24.02 -10.23
N PHE A 765 -15.93 23.44 -11.22
CA PHE A 765 -14.50 23.67 -11.37
C PHE A 765 -14.22 25.12 -11.73
N ASP A 766 -13.12 25.64 -11.19
CA ASP A 766 -12.62 26.95 -11.63
C ASP A 766 -12.10 26.86 -13.06
N LYS A 767 -12.21 27.98 -13.79
CA LYS A 767 -11.84 28.07 -15.21
C LYS A 767 -10.60 28.94 -15.46
N GLY A 768 -9.88 28.58 -16.51
CA GLY A 768 -8.77 29.38 -16.98
C GLY A 768 -7.51 29.31 -16.10
N TRP A 769 -6.62 30.29 -16.30
CA TRP A 769 -5.31 30.27 -15.66
C TRP A 769 -5.33 30.65 -14.17
N ASN A 770 -6.26 31.50 -13.73
CA ASN A 770 -6.37 31.95 -12.35
C ASN A 770 -7.29 31.04 -11.51
N ARG A 771 -7.18 29.71 -11.74
CA ARG A 771 -7.96 28.68 -11.01
C ARG A 771 -7.34 28.33 -9.66
N ASP A 772 -8.16 28.03 -8.66
CA ASP A 772 -7.70 27.27 -7.49
C ASP A 772 -7.55 25.78 -7.87
N SER A 773 -6.33 25.38 -8.15
CA SER A 773 -6.04 23.96 -8.50
C SER A 773 -6.35 22.98 -7.37
N GLY A 774 -6.42 23.47 -6.13
CA GLY A 774 -6.82 22.70 -4.94
C GLY A 774 -8.33 22.54 -4.78
N TYR A 775 -9.16 23.29 -5.53
CA TYR A 775 -10.62 23.18 -5.47
C TYR A 775 -11.15 22.01 -6.30
N ILE A 776 -10.72 20.80 -5.91
CA ILE A 776 -11.19 19.51 -6.45
C ILE A 776 -11.62 18.62 -5.29
N TYR A 777 -12.79 17.99 -5.36
CA TYR A 777 -13.38 17.26 -4.24
C TYR A 777 -14.31 16.10 -4.62
N GLY A 778 -14.55 15.87 -5.91
CA GLY A 778 -15.42 14.83 -6.46
C GLY A 778 -14.66 13.52 -6.76
N PRO A 779 -15.35 12.53 -7.36
CA PRO A 779 -14.71 11.37 -7.95
C PRO A 779 -13.69 11.76 -9.03
N SER A 780 -12.62 10.99 -9.16
CA SER A 780 -11.51 11.29 -10.09
C SER A 780 -11.92 11.22 -11.56
N LEU A 781 -12.94 10.40 -11.88
CA LEU A 781 -13.41 10.21 -13.26
C LEU A 781 -14.91 10.48 -13.40
N PRO A 782 -15.33 11.18 -14.46
CA PRO A 782 -16.73 11.18 -14.89
C PRO A 782 -17.10 9.80 -15.45
N ARG A 783 -18.33 9.64 -15.97
CA ARG A 783 -18.75 8.39 -16.60
C ARG A 783 -17.80 8.00 -17.73
N SER A 784 -17.11 6.86 -17.58
CA SER A 784 -16.06 6.40 -18.46
C SER A 784 -16.31 4.96 -18.90
N TYR A 785 -15.84 4.60 -20.08
CA TYR A 785 -16.07 3.27 -20.67
C TYR A 785 -14.74 2.58 -20.91
N TYR A 786 -14.66 1.28 -20.63
CA TYR A 786 -13.43 0.52 -20.85
C TYR A 786 -13.67 -0.86 -21.42
N VAL A 787 -12.65 -1.36 -22.10
CA VAL A 787 -12.52 -2.74 -22.56
C VAL A 787 -11.13 -3.25 -22.25
N GLY A 788 -11.02 -4.52 -21.88
CA GLY A 788 -9.74 -5.14 -21.55
C GLY A 788 -9.64 -6.58 -22.01
N LEU A 789 -8.43 -7.01 -22.27
CA LEU A 789 -8.03 -8.37 -22.59
C LEU A 789 -6.95 -8.82 -21.61
N LYS A 790 -7.04 -10.07 -21.12
CA LYS A 790 -6.03 -10.65 -20.24
C LYS A 790 -5.81 -12.11 -20.60
N VAL A 791 -4.56 -12.45 -20.89
CA VAL A 791 -4.14 -13.84 -21.11
C VAL A 791 -3.42 -14.33 -19.88
N THR A 792 -3.75 -15.54 -19.42
CA THR A 792 -3.10 -16.19 -18.26
C THR A 792 -2.71 -17.62 -18.61
N TYR A 793 -1.49 -18.00 -18.12
CA TYR A 793 -0.93 -19.34 -18.20
C TYR A 793 -0.61 -19.85 -16.79
#